data_ab65adcc07e46935910e043719cb3985
#
_entry.id   ab65adcc07e46935910e043719cb3985
#
_cell.length_a   1.000
_cell.length_b   1.000
_cell.length_c   1.000
_cell.angle_alpha   90.00
_cell.angle_beta   90.00
_cell.angle_gamma   90.00
#
_symmetry.space_group_name_H-M   'P 1'
#
loop_
_entity.id
_entity.type
_entity.pdbx_description
1 polymer ?
#
loop_
_entity_poly.entity_id
_entity_poly.type
_entity_poly.pdbx_seq_one_letter_code
_entity_poly.pdbx_strand_id
1 'polypeptide(L)'
;MSSTPEPLHRALGLTDSELDDIRAVLQREPNSLELALYGVMWSEHCSYKSSRIHLRRLPTEGEGVLVGPGEGAGVIDAGDGIAVAIRIESHNHPSAIEPYQGAATGVGGILRDIFSMGARPLAVMDPLFFGPLTDARTRWLVEGVVAGISGYGNSVGVPTIGGELTFDECYSANPLVNVLCAGALPKERLVLGVASGPGNYAVLLGSTTGRDGIGGVSVLASAGFSGEDGAASLDDAKRPSVQVGDPYEEKRLIEACLELLDRGLVVGIQDLGGAGLVCASSETAAKGGVTMEFDVTAVPLREAGMQAFEIMTSESQERMLAIVTPQDWPEVAEVCAKWEVRASVVGHVVEPTVQADGSTVGYLRVREGFDGPILAEVPAKSLADDAPLYDRPRQRPANLDALQADDPKNEPAGSLTEEILELLIDPAWAYRQYDSQLFLNTVVGPGRDAALLRLAGPGLPASTRGIALSTDSNPRWCALEPRQGTAWTVAEGVANLACVGARPAAVVNCMNFGNPEHPEVMWQLSEAVDGMGDACRALGLAVVGGNVSLYNESGGHDIDPTPVVGLLGVLESLVAPPPGWNWHEGDTVVLVGERAAGGQLLGGSRWAARRGRRGGTIPVFAPTNFIVSTDFVRDEIAAICAGQSSDVTAVHDVGGGGVGVALAEMVATTGVGLVCDVSCDRDELFFELPGRYVMATSNLAAFAARAHTAGVPMTVLGVAGGQRFTVGDAVSCSVEEVVTRRGSALTNDLRHVS
;
A
#
# COMPACT_ATOMS: atom_id res chain seq x y z
N MET A 1 9.51 -45.18 15.69
CA MET A 1 8.05 -45.07 15.87
C MET A 1 7.52 -44.60 14.52
N SER A 2 6.67 -45.40 13.86
CA SER A 2 6.05 -44.98 12.60
C SER A 2 5.05 -43.89 12.96
N SER A 3 5.37 -42.64 12.67
CA SER A 3 4.39 -41.54 12.72
C SER A 3 3.26 -41.88 11.78
N THR A 4 2.04 -41.96 12.28
CA THR A 4 0.85 -41.98 11.43
C THR A 4 0.97 -40.76 10.47
N PRO A 5 0.80 -40.91 9.15
CA PRO A 5 0.88 -39.75 8.26
C PRO A 5 -0.18 -38.73 8.70
N GLU A 6 0.22 -37.47 8.69
CA GLU A 6 -0.67 -36.36 9.02
C GLU A 6 -1.92 -36.39 8.14
N PRO A 7 -3.13 -36.16 8.69
CA PRO A 7 -4.35 -36.09 7.87
C PRO A 7 -4.24 -35.01 6.79
N LEU A 8 -4.71 -35.30 5.57
CA LEU A 8 -4.56 -34.42 4.41
C LEU A 8 -5.03 -32.98 4.67
N HIS A 9 -6.17 -32.79 5.34
CA HIS A 9 -6.70 -31.47 5.65
C HIS A 9 -5.73 -30.64 6.50
N ARG A 10 -5.07 -31.27 7.49
CA ARG A 10 -4.06 -30.59 8.32
C ARG A 10 -2.80 -30.25 7.53
N ALA A 11 -2.35 -31.17 6.67
CA ALA A 11 -1.24 -30.92 5.75
C ALA A 11 -1.54 -29.77 4.77
N LEU A 12 -2.82 -29.48 4.49
CA LEU A 12 -3.30 -28.35 3.69
C LEU A 12 -3.63 -27.10 4.54
N GLY A 13 -3.28 -27.08 5.84
CA GLY A 13 -3.48 -25.92 6.71
C GLY A 13 -4.90 -25.75 7.27
N LEU A 14 -5.79 -26.73 7.06
CA LEU A 14 -7.15 -26.72 7.59
C LEU A 14 -7.21 -27.33 8.99
N THR A 15 -7.98 -26.74 9.90
CA THR A 15 -8.27 -27.27 11.22
C THR A 15 -9.34 -28.38 11.14
N ASP A 16 -9.48 -29.17 12.24
CA ASP A 16 -10.53 -30.19 12.30
C ASP A 16 -11.94 -29.57 12.26
N SER A 17 -12.12 -28.39 12.88
CA SER A 17 -13.40 -27.66 12.82
C SER A 17 -13.71 -27.14 11.41
N GLU A 18 -12.72 -26.63 10.69
CA GLU A 18 -12.91 -26.22 9.29
C GLU A 18 -13.26 -27.39 8.38
N LEU A 19 -12.67 -28.58 8.63
CA LEU A 19 -13.08 -29.79 7.90
C LEU A 19 -14.55 -30.16 8.20
N ASP A 20 -15.02 -30.04 9.43
CA ASP A 20 -16.42 -30.29 9.77
C ASP A 20 -17.37 -29.28 9.13
N ASP A 21 -16.96 -27.99 9.04
CA ASP A 21 -17.71 -26.97 8.33
C ASP A 21 -17.78 -27.28 6.82
N ILE A 22 -16.67 -27.71 6.18
CA ILE A 22 -16.65 -28.14 4.78
C ILE A 22 -17.60 -29.31 4.55
N ARG A 23 -17.62 -30.31 5.43
CA ARG A 23 -18.56 -31.44 5.38
C ARG A 23 -20.01 -30.96 5.47
N ALA A 24 -20.27 -30.01 6.34
CA ALA A 24 -21.60 -29.41 6.50
C ALA A 24 -22.03 -28.66 5.24
N VAL A 25 -21.12 -27.89 4.61
CA VAL A 25 -21.39 -27.18 3.36
C VAL A 25 -21.64 -28.14 2.21
N LEU A 26 -20.78 -29.15 2.04
CA LEU A 26 -20.88 -30.08 0.91
C LEU A 26 -21.95 -31.17 1.10
N GLN A 27 -22.43 -31.40 2.34
CA GLN A 27 -23.34 -32.51 2.71
C GLN A 27 -22.77 -33.89 2.34
N ARG A 28 -21.46 -34.01 2.25
CA ARG A 28 -20.70 -35.25 1.92
C ARG A 28 -19.22 -35.05 2.33
N GLU A 29 -18.46 -36.14 2.26
CA GLU A 29 -17.02 -36.06 2.41
C GLU A 29 -16.41 -35.30 1.22
N PRO A 30 -15.52 -34.31 1.48
CA PRO A 30 -14.74 -33.65 0.44
C PRO A 30 -13.69 -34.61 -0.14
N ASN A 31 -13.45 -34.51 -1.43
CA ASN A 31 -12.31 -35.20 -2.05
C ASN A 31 -11.01 -34.37 -1.89
N SER A 32 -9.88 -34.94 -2.34
CA SER A 32 -8.56 -34.31 -2.17
C SER A 32 -8.41 -32.97 -2.90
N LEU A 33 -9.03 -32.84 -4.09
CA LEU A 33 -9.00 -31.58 -4.84
C LEU A 33 -9.82 -30.51 -4.11
N GLU A 34 -11.03 -30.84 -3.67
CA GLU A 34 -11.88 -29.92 -2.91
C GLU A 34 -11.21 -29.44 -1.62
N LEU A 35 -10.56 -30.34 -0.88
CA LEU A 35 -9.77 -29.96 0.30
C LEU A 35 -8.64 -28.99 -0.06
N ALA A 36 -7.96 -29.19 -1.19
CA ALA A 36 -6.91 -28.28 -1.64
C ALA A 36 -7.46 -26.89 -1.99
N LEU A 37 -8.62 -26.82 -2.67
CA LEU A 37 -9.28 -25.55 -2.98
C LEU A 37 -9.69 -24.81 -1.70
N TYR A 38 -10.32 -25.48 -0.73
CA TYR A 38 -10.67 -24.88 0.56
C TYR A 38 -9.43 -24.47 1.37
N GLY A 39 -8.38 -25.31 1.38
CA GLY A 39 -7.15 -25.03 2.12
C GLY A 39 -6.50 -23.71 1.71
N VAL A 40 -6.48 -23.42 0.41
CA VAL A 40 -5.95 -22.16 -0.12
C VAL A 40 -6.92 -21.01 0.13
N MET A 41 -8.21 -21.15 -0.22
CA MET A 41 -9.19 -20.08 -0.11
C MET A 41 -9.55 -19.70 1.34
N TRP A 42 -9.46 -20.66 2.28
CA TRP A 42 -9.68 -20.41 3.72
C TRP A 42 -8.38 -20.13 4.49
N SER A 43 -7.26 -19.95 3.77
CA SER A 43 -6.03 -19.44 4.40
C SER A 43 -6.25 -18.02 4.95
N GLU A 44 -5.44 -17.60 5.91
CA GLU A 44 -5.53 -16.23 6.46
C GLU A 44 -5.37 -15.17 5.37
N HIS A 45 -4.48 -15.43 4.41
CA HIS A 45 -4.17 -14.51 3.31
C HIS A 45 -5.37 -14.28 2.37
N CYS A 46 -6.11 -15.35 1.99
CA CYS A 46 -7.22 -15.21 1.04
C CYS A 46 -8.54 -14.82 1.73
N SER A 47 -8.81 -15.38 2.92
CA SER A 47 -10.11 -15.20 3.59
C SER A 47 -10.15 -14.04 4.58
N TYR A 48 -8.97 -13.53 5.02
CA TYR A 48 -8.88 -12.54 6.10
C TYR A 48 -9.62 -12.98 7.37
N LYS A 49 -9.61 -14.28 7.66
CA LYS A 49 -10.46 -14.90 8.70
C LYS A 49 -10.28 -14.31 10.10
N SER A 50 -9.09 -13.80 10.43
CA SER A 50 -8.81 -13.18 11.74
C SER A 50 -9.02 -11.66 11.76
N SER A 51 -9.00 -10.97 10.60
CA SER A 51 -9.03 -9.50 10.53
C SER A 51 -10.34 -8.93 10.00
N ARG A 52 -11.08 -9.66 9.18
CA ARG A 52 -12.31 -9.18 8.50
C ARG A 52 -13.38 -8.64 9.46
N ILE A 53 -13.53 -9.23 10.66
CA ILE A 53 -14.47 -8.73 11.69
C ILE A 53 -14.09 -7.33 12.20
N HIS A 54 -12.79 -7.01 12.22
CA HIS A 54 -12.29 -5.71 12.63
C HIS A 54 -12.44 -4.68 11.51
N LEU A 55 -12.06 -5.05 10.27
CA LEU A 55 -12.11 -4.16 9.11
C LEU A 55 -13.52 -3.64 8.79
N ARG A 56 -14.57 -4.41 9.11
CA ARG A 56 -15.99 -3.99 8.96
C ARG A 56 -16.37 -2.74 9.75
N ARG A 57 -15.53 -2.26 10.69
CA ARG A 57 -15.74 -1.05 11.48
C ARG A 57 -15.27 0.22 10.78
N LEU A 58 -14.50 0.09 9.71
CA LEU A 58 -14.01 1.22 8.92
C LEU A 58 -15.17 1.89 8.15
N PRO A 59 -15.15 3.23 8.01
CA PRO A 59 -16.10 3.92 7.15
C PRO A 59 -15.74 3.68 5.68
N THR A 60 -16.64 3.11 4.90
CA THR A 60 -16.41 2.74 3.50
C THR A 60 -17.22 3.56 2.51
N GLU A 61 -18.10 4.40 2.98
CA GLU A 61 -18.94 5.29 2.19
C GLU A 61 -18.46 6.74 2.31
N GLY A 62 -18.50 7.48 1.21
CA GLY A 62 -18.08 8.87 1.17
C GLY A 62 -18.43 9.55 -0.15
N GLU A 63 -18.25 10.88 -0.19
CA GLU A 63 -18.48 11.66 -1.40
C GLU A 63 -17.55 11.20 -2.52
N GLY A 64 -18.11 10.98 -3.70
CA GLY A 64 -17.34 10.57 -4.89
C GLY A 64 -16.91 9.11 -4.93
N VAL A 65 -17.21 8.29 -3.91
CA VAL A 65 -16.90 6.85 -3.94
C VAL A 65 -17.82 6.15 -4.94
N LEU A 66 -17.24 5.53 -5.95
CA LEU A 66 -17.94 4.75 -6.96
C LEU A 66 -17.87 3.24 -6.67
N VAL A 67 -16.73 2.79 -6.17
CA VAL A 67 -16.50 1.40 -5.75
C VAL A 67 -15.74 1.40 -4.44
N GLY A 68 -16.30 0.74 -3.44
CA GLY A 68 -15.70 0.49 -2.13
C GLY A 68 -14.96 -0.83 -2.06
N PRO A 69 -14.65 -1.33 -0.83
CA PRO A 69 -13.95 -2.61 -0.64
C PRO A 69 -14.75 -3.80 -1.18
N GLY A 70 -14.05 -4.81 -1.74
CA GLY A 70 -14.62 -6.06 -2.25
C GLY A 70 -14.45 -6.27 -3.76
N GLU A 71 -13.89 -5.29 -4.46
CA GLU A 71 -13.46 -5.40 -5.86
C GLU A 71 -11.93 -5.32 -5.97
N GLY A 72 -11.40 -5.46 -7.18
CA GLY A 72 -9.96 -5.36 -7.45
C GLY A 72 -9.32 -4.08 -6.91
N ALA A 73 -10.00 -2.94 -7.05
CA ALA A 73 -9.56 -1.66 -6.49
C ALA A 73 -10.75 -0.81 -6.04
N GLY A 74 -10.51 0.12 -5.11
CA GLY A 74 -11.42 1.21 -4.81
C GLY A 74 -11.44 2.22 -5.96
N VAL A 75 -12.60 2.80 -6.26
CA VAL A 75 -12.73 3.77 -7.36
C VAL A 75 -13.47 5.01 -6.89
N ILE A 76 -12.91 6.19 -7.19
CA ILE A 76 -13.54 7.47 -6.91
C ILE A 76 -13.80 8.29 -8.17
N ASP A 77 -14.81 9.15 -8.13
CA ASP A 77 -15.07 10.18 -9.13
C ASP A 77 -14.10 11.36 -8.95
N ALA A 78 -13.18 11.54 -9.88
CA ALA A 78 -12.23 12.65 -9.86
C ALA A 78 -12.75 13.91 -10.59
N GLY A 79 -13.98 13.87 -11.11
CA GLY A 79 -14.56 14.94 -11.91
C GLY A 79 -14.22 14.86 -13.40
N ASP A 80 -14.80 15.77 -14.20
CA ASP A 80 -14.62 15.86 -15.65
C ASP A 80 -14.88 14.55 -16.43
N GLY A 81 -15.71 13.64 -15.88
CA GLY A 81 -15.97 12.32 -16.44
C GLY A 81 -14.85 11.30 -16.24
N ILE A 82 -13.89 11.59 -15.37
CA ILE A 82 -12.76 10.73 -15.04
C ILE A 82 -12.97 10.09 -13.67
N ALA A 83 -12.76 8.79 -13.58
CA ALA A 83 -12.65 8.06 -12.33
C ALA A 83 -11.20 7.62 -12.08
N VAL A 84 -10.83 7.47 -10.81
CA VAL A 84 -9.51 7.01 -10.38
C VAL A 84 -9.66 5.76 -9.53
N ALA A 85 -9.02 4.68 -9.97
CA ALA A 85 -8.87 3.45 -9.21
C ALA A 85 -7.61 3.52 -8.36
N ILE A 86 -7.68 3.01 -7.12
CA ILE A 86 -6.54 2.96 -6.19
C ILE A 86 -6.57 1.68 -5.37
N ARG A 87 -5.41 1.08 -5.21
CA ARG A 87 -5.17 -0.10 -4.38
C ARG A 87 -3.80 -0.05 -3.72
N ILE A 88 -3.65 -0.72 -2.58
CA ILE A 88 -2.37 -1.00 -1.92
C ILE A 88 -2.36 -2.46 -1.47
N GLU A 89 -1.23 -3.13 -1.66
CA GLU A 89 -1.01 -4.51 -1.22
C GLU A 89 0.39 -4.71 -0.63
N SER A 90 0.55 -5.79 0.15
CA SER A 90 1.82 -6.22 0.69
C SER A 90 2.37 -7.42 -0.07
N HIS A 91 3.69 -7.45 -0.27
CA HIS A 91 4.41 -8.59 -0.82
C HIS A 91 5.63 -8.95 0.04
N ASN A 92 5.41 -9.01 1.37
CA ASN A 92 6.44 -9.12 2.40
C ASN A 92 7.19 -10.45 2.36
N HIS A 93 6.49 -11.56 2.56
CA HIS A 93 7.08 -12.90 2.69
C HIS A 93 7.83 -13.36 1.43
N PRO A 94 7.29 -13.18 0.20
CA PRO A 94 8.06 -13.49 -1.00
C PRO A 94 9.34 -12.67 -1.12
N SER A 95 9.29 -11.39 -0.75
CA SER A 95 10.45 -10.48 -0.81
C SER A 95 11.53 -10.82 0.24
N ALA A 96 11.16 -11.40 1.37
CA ALA A 96 12.11 -11.88 2.38
C ALA A 96 12.96 -13.07 1.87
N ILE A 97 12.43 -13.85 0.93
CA ILE A 97 13.06 -15.05 0.37
C ILE A 97 13.81 -14.73 -0.91
N GLU A 98 13.17 -14.07 -1.85
CA GLU A 98 13.72 -13.67 -3.14
C GLU A 98 13.36 -12.19 -3.41
N PRO A 99 14.16 -11.23 -2.94
CA PRO A 99 13.78 -9.83 -2.87
C PRO A 99 13.48 -9.21 -4.24
N TYR A 100 14.22 -9.61 -5.30
CA TYR A 100 13.96 -9.08 -6.64
C TYR A 100 12.61 -9.56 -7.17
N GLN A 101 12.36 -10.86 -7.20
CA GLN A 101 11.13 -11.41 -7.75
C GLN A 101 9.92 -11.12 -6.85
N GLY A 102 10.11 -11.18 -5.52
CA GLY A 102 9.06 -10.84 -4.57
C GLY A 102 8.56 -9.41 -4.75
N ALA A 103 9.46 -8.44 -4.89
CA ALA A 103 9.08 -7.05 -5.11
C ALA A 103 8.53 -6.80 -6.53
N ALA A 104 9.14 -7.41 -7.55
CA ALA A 104 8.70 -7.31 -8.94
C ALA A 104 7.26 -7.81 -9.12
N THR A 105 6.92 -8.96 -8.53
CA THR A 105 5.57 -9.53 -8.60
C THR A 105 4.56 -8.76 -7.76
N GLY A 106 5.00 -8.09 -6.70
CA GLY A 106 4.16 -7.11 -5.97
C GLY A 106 3.72 -5.96 -6.87
N VAL A 107 4.65 -5.39 -7.68
CA VAL A 107 4.30 -4.37 -8.67
C VAL A 107 3.35 -4.94 -9.74
N GLY A 108 3.63 -6.13 -10.29
CA GLY A 108 2.77 -6.76 -11.30
C GLY A 108 1.34 -6.99 -10.80
N GLY A 109 1.19 -7.57 -9.60
CA GLY A 109 -0.13 -7.84 -8.99
C GLY A 109 -0.98 -6.59 -8.83
N ILE A 110 -0.41 -5.54 -8.27
CA ILE A 110 -1.14 -4.29 -8.05
C ILE A 110 -1.56 -3.60 -9.36
N LEU A 111 -0.75 -3.72 -10.44
CA LEU A 111 -1.13 -3.20 -11.75
C LEU A 111 -2.34 -3.92 -12.30
N ARG A 112 -2.40 -5.28 -12.17
CA ARG A 112 -3.52 -6.10 -12.63
C ARG A 112 -4.83 -5.73 -11.95
N ASP A 113 -4.81 -5.50 -10.64
CA ASP A 113 -5.96 -5.00 -9.89
C ASP A 113 -6.51 -3.70 -10.49
N ILE A 114 -5.62 -2.76 -10.83
CA ILE A 114 -6.02 -1.46 -11.37
C ILE A 114 -6.64 -1.59 -12.77
N PHE A 115 -5.99 -2.31 -13.68
CA PHE A 115 -6.55 -2.40 -15.03
C PHE A 115 -7.71 -3.39 -15.16
N SER A 116 -7.93 -4.30 -14.20
CA SER A 116 -9.15 -5.10 -14.10
C SER A 116 -10.40 -4.23 -13.92
N MET A 117 -10.25 -3.05 -13.28
CA MET A 117 -11.33 -2.06 -13.14
C MET A 117 -11.55 -1.21 -14.39
N GLY A 118 -10.79 -1.41 -15.47
CA GLY A 118 -10.79 -0.58 -16.65
C GLY A 118 -9.88 0.65 -16.57
N ALA A 119 -9.14 0.81 -15.48
CA ALA A 119 -8.25 1.94 -15.29
C ALA A 119 -6.86 1.68 -15.88
N ARG A 120 -6.32 2.66 -16.62
CA ARG A 120 -4.90 2.64 -17.00
C ARG A 120 -4.04 2.97 -15.79
N PRO A 121 -3.11 2.09 -15.36
CA PRO A 121 -2.15 2.43 -14.32
C PRO A 121 -1.36 3.69 -14.68
N LEU A 122 -1.32 4.66 -13.78
CA LEU A 122 -0.63 5.95 -13.97
C LEU A 122 0.55 6.15 -13.04
N ALA A 123 0.53 5.50 -11.87
CA ALA A 123 1.56 5.71 -10.87
C ALA A 123 1.62 4.57 -9.85
N VAL A 124 2.84 4.29 -9.40
CA VAL A 124 3.15 3.35 -8.31
C VAL A 124 3.87 4.09 -7.19
N MET A 125 3.65 3.69 -5.94
CA MET A 125 4.38 4.11 -4.75
C MET A 125 4.72 2.88 -3.90
N ASP A 126 5.93 2.85 -3.32
CA ASP A 126 6.44 1.69 -2.61
C ASP A 126 6.88 2.05 -1.17
N PRO A 127 6.01 1.92 -0.16
CA PRO A 127 6.43 2.02 1.24
C PRO A 127 7.17 0.75 1.69
N LEU A 128 8.46 0.93 2.05
CA LEU A 128 9.41 -0.14 2.31
C LEU A 128 9.99 -0.03 3.73
N PHE A 129 10.06 -1.16 4.43
CA PHE A 129 10.57 -1.23 5.79
C PHE A 129 11.59 -2.37 5.91
N PHE A 130 12.76 -2.05 6.42
CA PHE A 130 13.88 -2.98 6.52
C PHE A 130 14.55 -2.91 7.89
N GLY A 131 15.35 -3.91 8.21
CA GLY A 131 16.28 -3.89 9.33
C GLY A 131 17.38 -2.85 9.20
N PRO A 132 18.31 -2.74 10.17
CA PRO A 132 19.42 -1.81 10.13
C PRO A 132 20.37 -2.09 8.96
N LEU A 133 20.85 -1.06 8.27
CA LEU A 133 21.82 -1.20 7.16
C LEU A 133 23.20 -1.69 7.58
N THR A 134 23.49 -1.79 8.87
CA THR A 134 24.69 -2.44 9.41
C THR A 134 24.72 -3.93 9.13
N ASP A 135 23.53 -4.56 8.94
CA ASP A 135 23.42 -5.97 8.60
C ASP A 135 23.56 -6.22 7.09
N ALA A 136 24.38 -7.22 6.72
CA ALA A 136 24.61 -7.59 5.32
C ALA A 136 23.37 -8.16 4.63
N ARG A 137 22.50 -8.91 5.37
CA ARG A 137 21.24 -9.41 4.84
C ARG A 137 20.29 -8.27 4.51
N THR A 138 20.18 -7.28 5.41
CA THR A 138 19.36 -6.09 5.16
C THR A 138 19.79 -5.35 3.89
N ARG A 139 21.09 -5.14 3.69
CA ARG A 139 21.58 -4.49 2.46
C ARG A 139 21.20 -5.28 1.21
N TRP A 140 21.38 -6.61 1.23
CA TRP A 140 20.97 -7.48 0.13
C TRP A 140 19.46 -7.41 -0.15
N LEU A 141 18.62 -7.38 0.90
CA LEU A 141 17.18 -7.21 0.77
C LEU A 141 16.83 -5.85 0.12
N VAL A 142 17.41 -4.76 0.62
CA VAL A 142 17.16 -3.40 0.08
C VAL A 142 17.54 -3.31 -1.39
N GLU A 143 18.73 -3.80 -1.75
CA GLU A 143 19.21 -3.80 -3.15
C GLU A 143 18.29 -4.63 -4.05
N GLY A 144 17.93 -5.85 -3.64
CA GLY A 144 17.07 -6.73 -4.40
C GLY A 144 15.67 -6.19 -4.57
N VAL A 145 15.04 -5.70 -3.50
CA VAL A 145 13.69 -5.12 -3.53
C VAL A 145 13.63 -3.90 -4.44
N VAL A 146 14.52 -2.93 -4.25
CA VAL A 146 14.55 -1.72 -5.09
C VAL A 146 14.84 -2.04 -6.55
N ALA A 147 15.74 -3.02 -6.81
CA ALA A 147 16.00 -3.49 -8.18
C ALA A 147 14.78 -4.20 -8.79
N GLY A 148 14.02 -4.97 -8.03
CA GLY A 148 12.79 -5.63 -8.48
C GLY A 148 11.71 -4.64 -8.86
N ILE A 149 11.45 -3.64 -7.99
CA ILE A 149 10.50 -2.55 -8.24
C ILE A 149 10.89 -1.78 -9.50
N SER A 150 12.15 -1.33 -9.59
CA SER A 150 12.62 -0.56 -10.73
C SER A 150 12.61 -1.38 -12.02
N GLY A 151 13.06 -2.63 -11.96
CA GLY A 151 13.10 -3.53 -13.10
C GLY A 151 11.71 -3.78 -13.69
N TYR A 152 10.71 -3.99 -12.84
CA TYR A 152 9.34 -4.22 -13.29
C TYR A 152 8.65 -2.91 -13.74
N GLY A 153 8.61 -1.89 -12.88
CA GLY A 153 7.93 -0.62 -13.13
C GLY A 153 8.46 0.10 -14.37
N ASN A 154 9.80 0.21 -14.49
CA ASN A 154 10.45 0.85 -15.64
C ASN A 154 10.16 0.09 -16.94
N SER A 155 10.18 -1.24 -16.92
CA SER A 155 9.95 -2.08 -18.11
C SER A 155 8.48 -2.08 -18.55
N VAL A 156 7.54 -2.15 -17.61
CA VAL A 156 6.12 -2.08 -17.92
C VAL A 156 5.70 -0.67 -18.33
N GLY A 157 6.49 0.33 -17.99
CA GLY A 157 6.28 1.72 -18.37
C GLY A 157 5.26 2.45 -17.49
N VAL A 158 5.21 2.16 -16.19
CA VAL A 158 4.42 2.89 -15.18
C VAL A 158 5.38 3.58 -14.20
N PRO A 159 5.24 4.90 -13.98
CA PRO A 159 6.18 5.64 -13.15
C PRO A 159 6.04 5.28 -11.66
N THR A 160 7.17 5.08 -10.97
CA THR A 160 7.21 5.00 -9.52
C THR A 160 7.52 6.40 -8.96
N ILE A 161 6.55 7.00 -8.30
CA ILE A 161 6.52 8.44 -7.98
C ILE A 161 6.73 8.77 -6.52
N GLY A 162 6.85 7.77 -5.66
CA GLY A 162 7.01 7.96 -4.23
C GLY A 162 7.10 6.64 -3.48
N GLY A 163 6.89 6.72 -2.21
CA GLY A 163 6.99 5.63 -1.25
C GLY A 163 7.68 6.11 0.01
N GLU A 164 7.88 5.20 0.94
CA GLU A 164 8.58 5.43 2.20
C GLU A 164 9.76 4.46 2.30
N LEU A 165 10.83 4.86 2.97
CA LEU A 165 11.98 4.00 3.25
C LEU A 165 12.35 4.12 4.73
N THR A 166 12.01 3.09 5.49
CA THR A 166 12.19 3.06 6.95
C THR A 166 13.10 1.91 7.36
N PHE A 167 13.97 2.19 8.35
CA PHE A 167 14.90 1.22 8.92
C PHE A 167 14.67 1.08 10.42
N ASP A 168 14.36 -0.14 10.88
CA ASP A 168 14.20 -0.46 12.29
C ASP A 168 14.54 -1.93 12.55
N GLU A 169 15.08 -2.25 13.73
CA GLU A 169 15.51 -3.60 14.09
C GLU A 169 14.37 -4.64 14.00
N CYS A 170 13.13 -4.24 14.23
CA CYS A 170 11.98 -5.15 14.18
C CYS A 170 11.74 -5.75 12.79
N TYR A 171 12.29 -5.18 11.72
CA TYR A 171 12.17 -5.69 10.35
C TYR A 171 13.39 -6.46 9.85
N SER A 172 14.38 -6.77 10.71
CA SER A 172 15.68 -7.36 10.30
C SER A 172 15.55 -8.66 9.53
N ALA A 173 14.60 -9.52 9.89
CA ALA A 173 14.41 -10.81 9.23
C ALA A 173 13.13 -10.88 8.38
N ASN A 174 12.21 -9.94 8.58
CA ASN A 174 10.95 -9.87 7.85
C ASN A 174 10.73 -8.44 7.33
N PRO A 175 11.27 -8.08 6.16
CA PRO A 175 11.06 -6.78 5.56
C PRO A 175 9.59 -6.61 5.18
N LEU A 176 9.10 -5.37 5.16
CA LEU A 176 7.79 -5.08 4.60
C LEU A 176 7.98 -4.40 3.25
N VAL A 177 7.33 -4.97 2.26
CA VAL A 177 7.29 -4.47 0.88
C VAL A 177 5.84 -4.24 0.51
N ASN A 178 5.42 -2.99 0.51
CA ASN A 178 4.07 -2.61 0.13
C ASN A 178 4.11 -1.87 -1.20
N VAL A 179 3.11 -2.08 -2.02
CA VAL A 179 2.97 -1.42 -3.31
C VAL A 179 1.58 -0.81 -3.41
N LEU A 180 1.53 0.49 -3.68
CA LEU A 180 0.31 1.22 -4.00
C LEU A 180 0.32 1.54 -5.50
N CYS A 181 -0.82 1.37 -6.16
CA CYS A 181 -1.00 1.83 -7.53
C CYS A 181 -2.27 2.66 -7.65
N ALA A 182 -2.18 3.71 -8.46
CA ALA A 182 -3.33 4.49 -8.90
C ALA A 182 -3.40 4.51 -10.43
N GLY A 183 -4.63 4.41 -10.95
CA GLY A 183 -4.90 4.47 -12.38
C GLY A 183 -6.16 5.28 -12.68
N ALA A 184 -6.32 5.72 -13.93
CA ALA A 184 -7.46 6.51 -14.34
C ALA A 184 -8.21 5.87 -15.50
N LEU A 185 -9.52 6.12 -15.54
CA LEU A 185 -10.43 5.64 -16.59
C LEU A 185 -11.51 6.67 -16.88
N PRO A 186 -12.08 6.68 -18.10
CA PRO A 186 -13.38 7.29 -18.32
C PRO A 186 -14.41 6.59 -17.41
N LYS A 187 -15.23 7.38 -16.71
CA LYS A 187 -16.16 6.86 -15.69
C LYS A 187 -17.11 5.79 -16.24
N GLU A 188 -17.55 5.94 -17.49
CA GLU A 188 -18.42 4.97 -18.17
C GLU A 188 -17.75 3.64 -18.52
N ARG A 189 -16.40 3.54 -18.45
CA ARG A 189 -15.64 2.33 -18.73
C ARG A 189 -15.44 1.43 -17.50
N LEU A 190 -15.96 1.82 -16.34
CA LEU A 190 -15.82 1.03 -15.13
C LEU A 190 -16.45 -0.36 -15.30
N VAL A 191 -15.66 -1.39 -15.07
CA VAL A 191 -16.08 -2.81 -15.14
C VAL A 191 -15.74 -3.48 -13.81
N LEU A 192 -16.61 -4.41 -13.40
CA LEU A 192 -16.44 -5.17 -12.15
C LEU A 192 -16.11 -6.64 -12.44
N GLY A 193 -15.49 -7.31 -11.48
CA GLY A 193 -15.14 -8.73 -11.54
C GLY A 193 -16.35 -9.64 -11.29
N VAL A 194 -17.32 -9.66 -12.21
CA VAL A 194 -18.57 -10.43 -12.07
C VAL A 194 -18.74 -11.39 -13.23
N ALA A 195 -18.98 -12.69 -12.95
CA ALA A 195 -19.40 -13.64 -13.96
C ALA A 195 -20.92 -13.56 -14.15
N SER A 196 -21.35 -13.36 -15.39
CA SER A 196 -22.78 -13.31 -15.72
C SER A 196 -23.07 -13.82 -17.13
N GLY A 197 -24.34 -14.08 -17.42
CA GLY A 197 -24.78 -14.56 -18.72
C GLY A 197 -24.45 -16.04 -18.94
N PRO A 198 -25.30 -16.99 -18.48
CA PRO A 198 -25.11 -18.40 -18.78
C PRO A 198 -24.92 -18.64 -20.29
N GLY A 199 -23.91 -19.44 -20.64
CA GLY A 199 -23.43 -19.63 -21.99
C GLY A 199 -22.21 -18.78 -22.37
N ASN A 200 -21.84 -17.77 -21.57
CA ASN A 200 -20.63 -17.02 -21.78
C ASN A 200 -19.39 -17.87 -21.48
N TYR A 201 -18.29 -17.54 -22.14
CA TYR A 201 -16.99 -18.19 -21.99
C TYR A 201 -16.21 -17.57 -20.82
N ALA A 202 -15.52 -18.42 -20.06
CA ALA A 202 -14.44 -18.02 -19.19
C ALA A 202 -13.13 -18.14 -19.98
N VAL A 203 -12.49 -17.01 -20.25
CA VAL A 203 -11.30 -16.93 -21.10
C VAL A 203 -10.09 -16.55 -20.23
N LEU A 204 -9.08 -17.41 -20.23
CA LEU A 204 -7.80 -17.12 -19.59
C LEU A 204 -6.91 -16.36 -20.58
N LEU A 205 -6.48 -15.16 -20.18
CA LEU A 205 -5.63 -14.27 -20.94
C LEU A 205 -4.23 -14.22 -20.31
N GLY A 206 -3.17 -14.13 -21.13
CA GLY A 206 -1.80 -13.90 -20.68
C GLY A 206 -0.90 -15.13 -20.68
N SER A 207 -0.03 -15.22 -19.66
CA SER A 207 1.01 -16.23 -19.54
C SER A 207 0.49 -17.66 -19.35
N THR A 208 1.37 -18.64 -19.62
CA THR A 208 1.08 -20.05 -19.36
C THR A 208 1.18 -20.37 -17.86
N THR A 209 0.37 -21.33 -17.43
CA THR A 209 0.32 -21.79 -16.04
C THR A 209 1.47 -22.73 -15.72
N GLY A 210 2.26 -22.43 -14.70
CA GLY A 210 3.31 -23.28 -14.14
C GLY A 210 3.05 -23.59 -12.65
N ARG A 211 4.02 -24.23 -11.98
CA ARG A 211 3.97 -24.54 -10.54
C ARG A 211 4.40 -23.36 -9.64
N ASP A 212 4.13 -22.14 -10.07
CA ASP A 212 4.51 -20.95 -9.32
C ASP A 212 3.57 -20.75 -8.14
N GLY A 213 4.10 -20.42 -6.99
CA GLY A 213 3.33 -20.04 -5.80
C GLY A 213 2.49 -21.16 -5.17
N ILE A 214 2.51 -22.39 -5.69
CA ILE A 214 1.69 -23.48 -5.16
C ILE A 214 2.04 -23.74 -3.70
N GLY A 215 1.09 -23.46 -2.80
CA GLY A 215 1.33 -23.43 -1.36
C GLY A 215 2.24 -22.28 -0.90
N GLY A 216 2.66 -21.38 -1.81
CA GLY A 216 3.61 -20.32 -1.55
C GLY A 216 3.06 -19.22 -0.67
N VAL A 217 2.16 -18.39 -1.17
CA VAL A 217 1.66 -17.22 -0.40
C VAL A 217 0.85 -17.69 0.80
N SER A 218 -0.02 -18.69 0.65
CA SER A 218 -0.81 -19.21 1.78
C SER A 218 0.05 -19.97 2.80
N VAL A 219 1.10 -20.68 2.38
CA VAL A 219 2.03 -21.35 3.29
C VAL A 219 3.04 -20.37 3.89
N LEU A 220 3.59 -19.46 3.08
CA LEU A 220 4.54 -18.46 3.55
C LEU A 220 3.89 -17.41 4.46
N ALA A 221 2.68 -16.95 4.10
CA ALA A 221 1.92 -15.97 4.87
C ALA A 221 1.23 -16.54 6.11
N SER A 222 1.29 -17.86 6.31
CA SER A 222 0.70 -18.55 7.47
C SER A 222 1.75 -19.23 8.34
N ALA A 223 3.04 -19.04 8.07
CA ALA A 223 4.14 -19.64 8.82
C ALA A 223 5.19 -18.60 9.17
N GLY A 224 5.50 -18.42 10.45
CA GLY A 224 6.62 -17.61 10.89
C GLY A 224 7.96 -18.15 10.40
N PHE A 225 8.97 -17.27 10.24
CA PHE A 225 10.33 -17.67 9.91
C PHE A 225 11.00 -18.32 11.13
N SER A 226 11.48 -19.54 10.98
CA SER A 226 12.22 -20.24 12.05
C SER A 226 13.64 -19.65 12.21
N GLY A 227 14.06 -19.53 13.48
CA GLY A 227 15.28 -18.84 13.90
C GLY A 227 16.63 -19.31 13.33
N GLU A 228 17.70 -18.66 13.77
CA GLU A 228 19.05 -18.53 13.21
C GLU A 228 19.75 -19.78 12.63
N ASP A 229 19.47 -20.98 13.08
CA ASP A 229 20.18 -22.20 12.65
C ASP A 229 19.54 -22.93 11.45
N GLY A 230 18.35 -22.52 11.01
CA GLY A 230 17.62 -23.17 9.92
C GLY A 230 17.28 -22.25 8.74
N ALA A 231 17.48 -20.94 8.88
CA ALA A 231 16.98 -19.94 7.94
C ALA A 231 17.53 -20.15 6.50
N ALA A 232 18.82 -20.35 6.32
CA ALA A 232 19.40 -20.49 4.99
C ALA A 232 18.95 -21.76 4.23
N SER A 233 18.77 -22.88 4.94
CA SER A 233 18.34 -24.14 4.31
C SER A 233 16.84 -24.19 4.03
N LEU A 234 16.03 -23.50 4.84
CA LEU A 234 14.58 -23.40 4.66
C LEU A 234 14.26 -22.36 3.57
N ASP A 235 14.99 -21.25 3.51
CA ASP A 235 14.84 -20.24 2.46
C ASP A 235 15.16 -20.82 1.07
N ASP A 236 16.21 -21.61 0.94
CA ASP A 236 16.55 -22.28 -0.32
C ASP A 236 15.49 -23.33 -0.74
N ALA A 237 14.89 -24.03 0.22
CA ALA A 237 13.80 -24.98 -0.07
C ALA A 237 12.49 -24.28 -0.47
N LYS A 238 12.26 -23.04 -0.03
CA LYS A 238 11.06 -22.25 -0.31
C LYS A 238 11.19 -21.39 -1.59
N ARG A 239 12.40 -21.14 -2.11
CA ARG A 239 12.61 -20.37 -3.34
C ARG A 239 11.79 -20.82 -4.54
N PRO A 240 11.58 -22.12 -4.81
CA PRO A 240 10.73 -22.56 -5.92
C PRO A 240 9.25 -22.15 -5.76
N SER A 241 8.81 -21.76 -4.56
CA SER A 241 7.45 -21.31 -4.32
C SER A 241 7.26 -19.79 -4.52
N VAL A 242 8.32 -19.02 -4.77
CA VAL A 242 8.21 -17.61 -5.11
C VAL A 242 7.82 -17.46 -6.57
N GLN A 243 6.86 -16.58 -6.81
CA GLN A 243 6.40 -16.23 -8.16
C GLN A 243 7.52 -15.51 -8.94
N VAL A 244 7.47 -15.62 -10.27
CA VAL A 244 8.39 -14.92 -11.18
C VAL A 244 7.61 -13.96 -12.04
N GLY A 245 7.97 -12.68 -12.04
CA GLY A 245 7.30 -11.64 -12.82
C GLY A 245 7.97 -11.42 -14.19
N ASP A 246 7.13 -11.21 -15.21
CA ASP A 246 7.56 -10.83 -16.56
C ASP A 246 6.90 -9.50 -16.98
N PRO A 247 7.59 -8.36 -16.80
CA PRO A 247 7.02 -7.06 -17.11
C PRO A 247 6.75 -6.85 -18.61
N TYR A 248 7.37 -7.63 -19.49
CA TYR A 248 7.09 -7.59 -20.92
C TYR A 248 5.73 -8.21 -21.24
N GLU A 249 5.44 -9.38 -20.67
CA GLU A 249 4.12 -10.00 -20.78
C GLU A 249 3.04 -9.14 -20.13
N GLU A 250 3.32 -8.57 -18.95
CA GLU A 250 2.40 -7.65 -18.27
C GLU A 250 2.06 -6.44 -19.12
N LYS A 251 3.06 -5.81 -19.75
CA LYS A 251 2.83 -4.67 -20.64
C LYS A 251 1.87 -4.98 -21.78
N ARG A 252 2.05 -6.12 -22.43
CA ARG A 252 1.17 -6.56 -23.51
C ARG A 252 -0.24 -6.86 -22.99
N LEU A 253 -0.32 -7.49 -21.82
CA LEU A 253 -1.58 -7.83 -21.17
C LEU A 253 -2.37 -6.56 -20.80
N ILE A 254 -1.72 -5.53 -20.24
CA ILE A 254 -2.34 -4.22 -19.98
C ILE A 254 -2.97 -3.64 -21.25
N GLU A 255 -2.22 -3.57 -22.34
CA GLU A 255 -2.71 -2.96 -23.57
C GLU A 255 -3.85 -3.77 -24.20
N ALA A 256 -3.76 -5.12 -24.19
CA ALA A 256 -4.82 -5.98 -24.67
C ALA A 256 -6.10 -5.82 -23.84
N CYS A 257 -6.01 -5.91 -22.51
CA CYS A 257 -7.17 -5.79 -21.61
C CYS A 257 -7.84 -4.42 -21.73
N LEU A 258 -7.06 -3.34 -21.75
CA LEU A 258 -7.63 -1.99 -21.92
C LEU A 258 -8.31 -1.81 -23.28
N GLU A 259 -7.77 -2.36 -24.38
CA GLU A 259 -8.44 -2.33 -25.70
C GLU A 259 -9.74 -3.18 -25.69
N LEU A 260 -9.74 -4.34 -25.05
CA LEU A 260 -10.95 -5.16 -24.90
C LEU A 260 -12.06 -4.41 -24.16
N LEU A 261 -11.69 -3.72 -23.07
CA LEU A 261 -12.60 -2.91 -22.26
C LEU A 261 -13.09 -1.68 -22.99
N ASP A 262 -12.22 -0.96 -23.72
CA ASP A 262 -12.57 0.20 -24.55
C ASP A 262 -13.59 -0.18 -25.64
N ARG A 263 -13.51 -1.40 -26.18
CA ARG A 263 -14.41 -1.90 -27.22
C ARG A 263 -15.67 -2.58 -26.66
N GLY A 264 -15.78 -2.70 -25.32
CA GLY A 264 -16.93 -3.34 -24.67
C GLY A 264 -17.09 -4.83 -24.97
N LEU A 265 -15.97 -5.54 -25.19
CA LEU A 265 -15.93 -6.96 -25.57
C LEU A 265 -15.92 -7.93 -24.39
N VAL A 266 -15.86 -7.40 -23.16
CA VAL A 266 -15.74 -8.18 -21.92
C VAL A 266 -16.88 -7.82 -20.99
N VAL A 267 -17.57 -8.84 -20.47
CA VAL A 267 -18.69 -8.69 -19.53
C VAL A 267 -18.19 -8.47 -18.10
N GLY A 268 -17.11 -9.14 -17.74
CA GLY A 268 -16.40 -9.01 -16.45
C GLY A 268 -14.97 -9.48 -16.60
N ILE A 269 -14.07 -8.95 -15.80
CA ILE A 269 -12.65 -9.32 -15.82
C ILE A 269 -12.09 -9.26 -14.41
N GLN A 270 -11.24 -10.23 -14.08
CA GLN A 270 -10.53 -10.28 -12.79
C GLN A 270 -9.10 -10.79 -13.01
N ASP A 271 -8.17 -10.32 -12.20
CA ASP A 271 -6.79 -10.82 -12.19
C ASP A 271 -6.69 -12.21 -11.55
N LEU A 272 -5.58 -12.88 -11.79
CA LEU A 272 -5.17 -14.07 -11.08
C LEU A 272 -3.98 -13.70 -10.18
N GLY A 273 -4.29 -13.31 -8.96
CA GLY A 273 -3.32 -13.05 -7.89
C GLY A 273 -3.09 -14.28 -7.00
N GLY A 274 -3.15 -14.09 -5.69
CA GLY A 274 -3.10 -15.17 -4.71
C GLY A 274 -4.19 -16.22 -4.94
N ALA A 275 -3.86 -17.48 -4.71
CA ALA A 275 -4.71 -18.63 -5.00
C ALA A 275 -5.08 -18.84 -6.49
N GLY A 276 -4.65 -17.99 -7.41
CA GLY A 276 -4.74 -18.21 -8.85
C GLY A 276 -6.16 -18.37 -9.38
N LEU A 277 -6.37 -19.41 -10.21
CA LEU A 277 -7.63 -19.60 -10.93
C LEU A 277 -8.81 -19.90 -10.00
N VAL A 278 -8.58 -20.58 -8.85
CA VAL A 278 -9.66 -20.87 -7.90
C VAL A 278 -10.22 -19.58 -7.29
N CYS A 279 -9.37 -18.62 -6.95
CA CYS A 279 -9.79 -17.31 -6.40
C CYS A 279 -10.61 -16.55 -7.44
N ALA A 280 -10.03 -16.25 -8.61
CA ALA A 280 -10.71 -15.50 -9.66
C ALA A 280 -12.05 -16.11 -10.07
N SER A 281 -12.11 -17.44 -10.17
CA SER A 281 -13.34 -18.13 -10.58
C SER A 281 -14.42 -18.19 -9.50
N SER A 282 -14.05 -18.46 -8.25
CA SER A 282 -15.03 -18.54 -7.15
C SER A 282 -15.61 -17.18 -6.79
N GLU A 283 -14.78 -16.13 -6.77
CA GLU A 283 -15.24 -14.77 -6.46
C GLU A 283 -16.17 -14.22 -7.54
N THR A 284 -15.78 -14.35 -8.82
CA THR A 284 -16.62 -13.86 -9.92
C THR A 284 -17.93 -14.63 -10.01
N ALA A 285 -17.92 -15.96 -9.77
CA ALA A 285 -19.13 -16.78 -9.72
C ALA A 285 -20.02 -16.41 -8.53
N ALA A 286 -19.46 -16.21 -7.34
CA ALA A 286 -20.19 -15.82 -6.14
C ALA A 286 -20.89 -14.47 -6.31
N LYS A 287 -20.17 -13.44 -6.83
CA LYS A 287 -20.71 -12.12 -7.14
C LYS A 287 -21.84 -12.17 -8.18
N GLY A 288 -21.68 -13.02 -9.20
CA GLY A 288 -22.68 -13.18 -10.26
C GLY A 288 -23.84 -14.08 -9.88
N GLY A 289 -23.75 -14.85 -8.81
CA GLY A 289 -24.76 -15.83 -8.41
C GLY A 289 -24.91 -16.98 -9.42
N VAL A 290 -23.87 -17.29 -10.19
CA VAL A 290 -23.86 -18.27 -11.28
C VAL A 290 -22.95 -19.46 -10.96
N THR A 291 -23.04 -20.53 -11.75
CA THR A 291 -22.06 -21.61 -11.75
C THR A 291 -21.00 -21.34 -12.81
N MET A 292 -19.74 -21.59 -12.46
CA MET A 292 -18.64 -21.60 -13.42
C MET A 292 -18.07 -23.02 -13.53
N GLU A 293 -17.96 -23.52 -14.74
CA GLU A 293 -17.36 -24.82 -15.05
C GLU A 293 -16.03 -24.62 -15.77
N PHE A 294 -14.95 -25.21 -15.25
CA PHE A 294 -13.60 -25.14 -15.80
C PHE A 294 -13.12 -26.49 -16.28
N ASP A 295 -12.49 -26.52 -17.43
CA ASP A 295 -11.77 -27.66 -17.97
C ASP A 295 -10.26 -27.47 -17.73
N VAL A 296 -9.69 -28.21 -16.79
CA VAL A 296 -8.24 -28.11 -16.48
C VAL A 296 -7.36 -28.54 -17.67
N THR A 297 -7.87 -29.33 -18.61
CA THR A 297 -7.12 -29.76 -19.78
C THR A 297 -7.04 -28.67 -20.86
N ALA A 298 -7.90 -27.66 -20.79
CA ALA A 298 -7.91 -26.51 -21.69
C ALA A 298 -7.00 -25.36 -21.20
N VAL A 299 -6.52 -25.41 -19.95
CA VAL A 299 -5.62 -24.41 -19.40
C VAL A 299 -4.23 -24.55 -20.04
N PRO A 300 -3.67 -23.48 -20.64
CA PRO A 300 -2.33 -23.52 -21.23
C PRO A 300 -1.26 -23.71 -20.16
N LEU A 301 -0.53 -24.81 -20.23
CA LEU A 301 0.49 -25.17 -19.24
C LEU A 301 1.91 -24.87 -19.75
N ARG A 302 2.78 -24.42 -18.85
CA ARG A 302 4.22 -24.28 -19.08
C ARG A 302 4.97 -25.58 -18.76
N GLU A 303 4.42 -26.40 -17.88
CA GLU A 303 5.01 -27.63 -17.38
C GLU A 303 4.12 -28.83 -17.65
N ALA A 304 4.74 -29.95 -18.04
CA ALA A 304 4.02 -31.19 -18.26
C ALA A 304 3.64 -31.87 -16.94
N GLY A 305 2.53 -32.59 -16.94
CA GLY A 305 2.11 -33.45 -15.83
C GLY A 305 1.60 -32.70 -14.60
N MET A 306 1.16 -31.46 -14.74
CA MET A 306 0.48 -30.73 -13.67
C MET A 306 -0.87 -31.40 -13.35
N GLN A 307 -1.15 -31.54 -12.06
CA GLN A 307 -2.40 -32.06 -11.56
C GLN A 307 -3.46 -30.96 -11.46
N ALA A 308 -4.73 -31.35 -11.37
CA ALA A 308 -5.84 -30.39 -11.31
C ALA A 308 -5.70 -29.37 -10.17
N PHE A 309 -5.24 -29.79 -8.98
CA PHE A 309 -5.03 -28.86 -7.87
C PHE A 309 -3.91 -27.85 -8.17
N GLU A 310 -2.80 -28.29 -8.79
CA GLU A 310 -1.69 -27.40 -9.16
C GLU A 310 -2.15 -26.36 -10.21
N ILE A 311 -2.98 -26.75 -11.15
CA ILE A 311 -3.54 -25.87 -12.19
C ILE A 311 -4.47 -24.82 -11.57
N MET A 312 -5.36 -25.24 -10.68
CA MET A 312 -6.36 -24.35 -10.07
C MET A 312 -5.76 -23.37 -9.03
N THR A 313 -4.70 -23.80 -8.33
CA THR A 313 -4.09 -23.00 -7.25
C THR A 313 -2.76 -22.36 -7.64
N SER A 314 -2.31 -22.52 -8.88
CA SER A 314 -1.10 -21.87 -9.39
C SER A 314 -1.23 -20.35 -9.32
N GLU A 315 -0.18 -19.69 -8.82
CA GLU A 315 -0.08 -18.23 -8.74
C GLU A 315 0.86 -17.66 -9.83
N SER A 316 1.00 -18.36 -10.98
CA SER A 316 1.71 -17.83 -12.14
C SER A 316 1.19 -16.43 -12.48
N GLN A 317 2.11 -15.51 -12.66
CA GLN A 317 1.82 -14.09 -12.86
C GLN A 317 1.34 -13.78 -14.29
N GLU A 318 0.98 -12.55 -14.56
CA GLU A 318 0.57 -12.00 -15.86
C GLU A 318 -0.61 -12.79 -16.48
N ARG A 319 -1.64 -13.08 -15.68
CA ARG A 319 -2.84 -13.78 -16.12
C ARG A 319 -4.10 -13.04 -15.66
N MET A 320 -5.13 -13.04 -16.56
CA MET A 320 -6.46 -12.48 -16.28
C MET A 320 -7.54 -13.50 -16.66
N LEU A 321 -8.64 -13.49 -15.92
CA LEU A 321 -9.87 -14.23 -16.25
C LEU A 321 -10.90 -13.24 -16.78
N ALA A 322 -11.28 -13.38 -18.06
CA ALA A 322 -12.29 -12.55 -18.70
C ALA A 322 -13.57 -13.37 -18.97
N ILE A 323 -14.73 -12.75 -18.75
CA ILE A 323 -16.03 -13.32 -19.13
C ILE A 323 -16.43 -12.69 -20.45
N VAL A 324 -16.61 -13.52 -21.48
CA VAL A 324 -16.77 -13.10 -22.87
C VAL A 324 -17.99 -13.78 -23.49
N THR A 325 -18.82 -13.05 -24.23
CA THR A 325 -19.92 -13.67 -24.95
C THR A 325 -19.41 -14.53 -26.11
N PRO A 326 -20.09 -15.60 -26.50
CA PRO A 326 -19.73 -16.39 -27.69
C PRO A 326 -19.68 -15.55 -28.98
N GLN A 327 -20.48 -14.48 -29.04
CA GLN A 327 -20.52 -13.55 -30.17
C GLN A 327 -19.27 -12.69 -30.27
N ASP A 328 -18.74 -12.22 -29.13
CA ASP A 328 -17.60 -11.33 -29.08
C ASP A 328 -16.25 -12.09 -29.09
N TRP A 329 -16.28 -13.42 -28.81
CA TRP A 329 -15.06 -14.23 -28.74
C TRP A 329 -14.14 -14.11 -29.97
N PRO A 330 -14.62 -14.13 -31.24
CA PRO A 330 -13.74 -13.98 -32.39
C PRO A 330 -12.96 -12.65 -32.36
N GLU A 331 -13.62 -11.56 -31.96
CA GLU A 331 -13.02 -10.23 -31.88
C GLU A 331 -12.05 -10.11 -30.70
N VAL A 332 -12.36 -10.72 -29.56
CA VAL A 332 -11.44 -10.86 -28.41
C VAL A 332 -10.16 -11.58 -28.83
N ALA A 333 -10.29 -12.69 -29.57
CA ALA A 333 -9.12 -13.45 -30.05
C ALA A 333 -8.27 -12.61 -31.02
N GLU A 334 -8.87 -11.77 -31.87
CA GLU A 334 -8.14 -10.85 -32.76
C GLU A 334 -7.37 -9.77 -32.00
N VAL A 335 -7.98 -9.15 -30.98
CA VAL A 335 -7.32 -8.16 -30.13
C VAL A 335 -6.14 -8.80 -29.38
N CYS A 336 -6.35 -9.97 -28.80
CA CYS A 336 -5.27 -10.69 -28.11
C CYS A 336 -4.13 -11.07 -29.07
N ALA A 337 -4.44 -11.53 -30.27
CA ALA A 337 -3.43 -11.83 -31.28
C ALA A 337 -2.65 -10.58 -31.73
N LYS A 338 -3.31 -9.43 -31.86
CA LYS A 338 -2.66 -8.12 -32.16
C LYS A 338 -1.59 -7.76 -31.13
N TRP A 339 -1.88 -7.99 -29.85
CA TRP A 339 -0.97 -7.70 -28.75
C TRP A 339 -0.04 -8.85 -28.40
N GLU A 340 -0.11 -9.96 -29.17
CA GLU A 340 0.62 -11.21 -28.93
C GLU A 340 0.34 -11.79 -27.52
N VAL A 341 -0.86 -11.57 -27.00
CA VAL A 341 -1.35 -12.13 -25.73
C VAL A 341 -2.07 -13.44 -26.04
N ARG A 342 -1.77 -14.48 -25.28
CA ARG A 342 -2.49 -15.75 -25.36
C ARG A 342 -3.90 -15.58 -24.81
N ALA A 343 -4.89 -16.14 -25.49
CA ALA A 343 -6.26 -16.22 -25.03
C ALA A 343 -6.78 -17.66 -25.22
N SER A 344 -7.35 -18.24 -24.20
CA SER A 344 -7.85 -19.61 -24.20
C SER A 344 -9.18 -19.72 -23.49
N VAL A 345 -10.18 -20.29 -24.13
CA VAL A 345 -11.44 -20.65 -23.47
C VAL A 345 -11.16 -21.81 -22.53
N VAL A 346 -11.24 -21.59 -21.24
CA VAL A 346 -10.92 -22.56 -20.19
C VAL A 346 -12.15 -22.99 -19.39
N GLY A 347 -13.29 -22.32 -19.62
CA GLY A 347 -14.52 -22.62 -18.90
C GLY A 347 -15.74 -21.92 -19.49
N HIS A 348 -16.87 -22.12 -18.84
CA HIS A 348 -18.16 -21.56 -19.20
C HIS A 348 -18.92 -21.08 -17.96
N VAL A 349 -19.69 -20.02 -18.14
CA VAL A 349 -20.72 -19.61 -17.19
C VAL A 349 -21.95 -20.46 -17.41
N VAL A 350 -22.52 -21.06 -16.39
CA VAL A 350 -23.65 -21.95 -16.41
C VAL A 350 -24.72 -21.48 -15.43
N GLU A 351 -25.99 -21.84 -15.71
CA GLU A 351 -27.09 -21.53 -14.78
C GLU A 351 -26.80 -22.08 -13.37
N PRO A 352 -27.17 -21.32 -12.31
CA PRO A 352 -27.07 -21.85 -10.96
C PRO A 352 -28.01 -23.04 -10.76
N THR A 353 -27.64 -23.90 -9.84
CA THR A 353 -28.47 -25.08 -9.52
C THR A 353 -29.64 -24.68 -8.63
N VAL A 354 -30.85 -25.04 -9.02
CA VAL A 354 -32.06 -24.83 -8.21
C VAL A 354 -32.13 -25.91 -7.14
N GLN A 355 -32.23 -25.52 -5.89
CA GLN A 355 -32.34 -26.41 -4.72
C GLN A 355 -33.80 -26.84 -4.50
N ALA A 356 -34.00 -27.86 -3.64
CA ALA A 356 -35.32 -28.37 -3.33
C ALA A 356 -36.26 -27.36 -2.66
N ASP A 357 -35.71 -26.34 -1.97
CA ASP A 357 -36.45 -25.24 -1.37
C ASP A 357 -36.73 -24.07 -2.32
N GLY A 358 -36.31 -24.17 -3.59
CA GLY A 358 -36.45 -23.13 -4.59
C GLY A 358 -35.34 -22.07 -4.60
N SER A 359 -34.40 -22.10 -3.69
CA SER A 359 -33.20 -21.25 -3.72
C SER A 359 -32.26 -21.69 -4.86
N THR A 360 -31.34 -20.78 -5.26
CA THR A 360 -30.32 -21.08 -6.28
C THR A 360 -28.94 -21.04 -5.67
N VAL A 361 -28.08 -21.97 -6.07
CA VAL A 361 -26.69 -22.04 -5.64
C VAL A 361 -25.78 -22.08 -6.86
N GLY A 362 -24.83 -21.12 -6.94
CA GLY A 362 -23.75 -21.12 -7.91
C GLY A 362 -22.60 -21.99 -7.43
N TYR A 363 -22.03 -22.77 -8.31
CA TYR A 363 -20.93 -23.68 -8.01
C TYR A 363 -19.67 -23.30 -8.79
N LEU A 364 -18.54 -23.61 -8.22
CA LEU A 364 -17.30 -23.82 -8.97
C LEU A 364 -17.21 -25.32 -9.27
N ARG A 365 -17.19 -25.68 -10.55
CA ARG A 365 -17.00 -27.05 -11.06
C ARG A 365 -15.71 -27.15 -11.82
N VAL A 366 -14.88 -28.12 -11.45
CA VAL A 366 -13.63 -28.43 -12.14
C VAL A 366 -13.80 -29.77 -12.85
N ARG A 367 -13.47 -29.82 -14.15
CA ARG A 367 -13.63 -31.00 -15.01
C ARG A 367 -12.31 -31.40 -15.67
N GLU A 368 -12.22 -32.66 -16.09
CA GLU A 368 -11.19 -33.19 -16.98
C GLU A 368 -11.77 -33.35 -18.39
N GLY A 369 -11.72 -32.29 -19.20
CA GLY A 369 -12.43 -32.14 -20.45
C GLY A 369 -13.84 -31.53 -20.27
N PHE A 370 -14.30 -30.70 -21.21
CA PHE A 370 -15.61 -30.01 -21.11
C PHE A 370 -16.79 -30.97 -20.92
N ASP A 371 -16.75 -32.15 -21.60
CA ASP A 371 -17.73 -33.20 -21.45
C ASP A 371 -17.28 -34.32 -20.50
N GLY A 372 -16.14 -34.12 -19.82
CA GLY A 372 -15.49 -35.10 -18.98
C GLY A 372 -16.03 -35.15 -17.55
N PRO A 373 -15.44 -36.00 -16.70
CA PRO A 373 -15.86 -36.15 -15.31
C PRO A 373 -15.65 -34.87 -14.50
N ILE A 374 -16.53 -34.64 -13.54
CA ILE A 374 -16.36 -33.59 -12.54
C ILE A 374 -15.31 -34.08 -11.51
N LEU A 375 -14.24 -33.34 -11.36
CA LEU A 375 -13.17 -33.60 -10.40
C LEU A 375 -13.43 -32.91 -9.04
N ALA A 376 -14.08 -31.73 -9.04
CA ALA A 376 -14.51 -31.02 -7.84
C ALA A 376 -15.80 -30.24 -8.14
N GLU A 377 -16.69 -30.16 -7.15
CA GLU A 377 -17.90 -29.35 -7.18
C GLU A 377 -18.12 -28.75 -5.80
N VAL A 378 -17.95 -27.43 -5.69
CA VAL A 378 -18.06 -26.69 -4.44
C VAL A 378 -18.92 -25.43 -4.63
N PRO A 379 -19.79 -25.06 -3.67
CA PRO A 379 -20.52 -23.81 -3.75
C PRO A 379 -19.53 -22.63 -3.82
N ALA A 380 -19.61 -21.81 -4.89
CA ALA A 380 -18.65 -20.72 -5.11
C ALA A 380 -18.58 -19.76 -3.93
N LYS A 381 -19.74 -19.42 -3.36
CA LYS A 381 -19.84 -18.52 -2.22
C LYS A 381 -19.14 -19.05 -0.96
N SER A 382 -19.10 -20.36 -0.75
CA SER A 382 -18.41 -20.98 0.38
C SER A 382 -16.89 -20.84 0.31
N LEU A 383 -16.32 -20.68 -0.88
CA LEU A 383 -14.89 -20.40 -1.06
C LEU A 383 -14.57 -18.92 -0.85
N ALA A 384 -15.45 -18.01 -1.30
CA ALA A 384 -15.21 -16.57 -1.32
C ALA A 384 -15.78 -15.86 -0.08
N ASP A 385 -17.12 -15.73 0.01
CA ASP A 385 -17.77 -14.85 1.00
C ASP A 385 -17.97 -15.50 2.37
N ASP A 386 -18.29 -16.80 2.38
CA ASP A 386 -18.70 -17.55 3.57
C ASP A 386 -17.53 -18.31 4.23
N ALA A 387 -16.29 -17.89 3.99
CA ALA A 387 -15.12 -18.41 4.69
C ALA A 387 -15.23 -18.19 6.21
N PRO A 388 -14.65 -19.07 7.04
CA PRO A 388 -14.69 -18.95 8.50
C PRO A 388 -14.20 -17.58 8.99
N LEU A 389 -14.82 -17.06 10.04
CA LEU A 389 -14.40 -15.83 10.71
C LEU A 389 -14.00 -16.13 12.15
N TYR A 390 -12.83 -15.69 12.56
CA TYR A 390 -12.30 -15.89 13.90
C TYR A 390 -12.31 -14.61 14.71
N ASP A 391 -13.06 -14.59 15.81
CA ASP A 391 -12.90 -13.58 16.87
C ASP A 391 -11.79 -14.02 17.81
N ARG A 392 -10.55 -13.76 17.43
CA ARG A 392 -9.38 -14.18 18.21
C ARG A 392 -9.29 -13.40 19.52
N PRO A 393 -8.76 -14.02 20.60
CA PRO A 393 -8.53 -13.34 21.87
C PRO A 393 -7.70 -12.07 21.68
N ARG A 394 -8.01 -11.05 22.49
CA ARG A 394 -7.30 -9.75 22.48
C ARG A 394 -6.85 -9.42 23.88
N GLN A 395 -5.57 -9.10 24.05
CA GLN A 395 -5.01 -8.74 25.32
C GLN A 395 -4.05 -7.54 25.13
N ARG A 396 -4.22 -6.49 25.93
CA ARG A 396 -3.28 -5.38 25.93
C ARG A 396 -1.89 -5.87 26.38
N PRO A 397 -0.78 -5.51 25.68
CA PRO A 397 0.56 -5.94 26.03
C PRO A 397 0.91 -5.58 27.49
N ALA A 398 1.38 -6.57 28.25
CA ALA A 398 1.65 -6.40 29.66
C ALA A 398 2.80 -5.41 29.98
N ASN A 399 3.73 -5.23 29.04
CA ASN A 399 4.87 -4.33 29.17
C ASN A 399 4.56 -2.88 28.72
N LEU A 400 3.36 -2.62 28.17
CA LEU A 400 3.04 -1.34 27.53
C LEU A 400 3.08 -0.16 28.51
N ASP A 401 2.58 -0.33 29.74
CA ASP A 401 2.63 0.73 30.77
C ASP A 401 4.08 1.10 31.13
N ALA A 402 4.96 0.09 31.21
CA ALA A 402 6.38 0.31 31.48
C ALA A 402 7.06 1.02 30.31
N LEU A 403 6.71 0.63 29.09
CA LEU A 403 7.23 1.28 27.88
C LEU A 403 6.77 2.74 27.77
N GLN A 404 5.51 3.05 28.03
CA GLN A 404 4.96 4.40 28.05
C GLN A 404 5.56 5.27 29.17
N ALA A 405 5.96 4.69 30.30
CA ALA A 405 6.60 5.40 31.41
C ALA A 405 8.08 5.74 31.14
N ASP A 406 8.73 5.10 30.16
CA ASP A 406 10.12 5.32 29.81
C ASP A 406 10.28 6.55 28.89
N ASP A 407 10.11 7.74 29.49
CA ASP A 407 10.06 9.01 28.76
C ASP A 407 11.44 9.44 28.25
N PRO A 408 11.65 9.58 26.93
CA PRO A 408 12.93 9.97 26.33
C PRO A 408 13.37 11.39 26.66
N LYS A 409 12.50 12.26 27.21
CA LYS A 409 12.87 13.62 27.63
C LYS A 409 13.97 13.64 28.71
N ASN A 410 14.13 12.51 29.44
CA ASN A 410 15.15 12.37 30.48
C ASN A 410 16.56 12.12 29.91
N GLU A 411 16.71 11.94 28.60
CA GLU A 411 18.03 11.83 27.96
C GLU A 411 18.81 13.13 28.07
N PRO A 412 20.15 13.07 28.30
CA PRO A 412 21.00 14.25 28.30
C PRO A 412 20.91 14.99 26.96
N ALA A 413 20.85 16.29 26.99
CA ALA A 413 20.95 17.11 25.79
C ALA A 413 22.35 16.99 25.19
N GLY A 414 22.43 16.66 23.89
CA GLY A 414 23.63 16.72 23.08
C GLY A 414 23.75 18.05 22.34
N SER A 415 24.54 18.09 21.28
CA SER A 415 24.55 19.18 20.31
C SER A 415 23.31 19.10 19.43
N LEU A 416 22.37 20.04 19.58
CA LEU A 416 21.14 20.04 18.75
C LEU A 416 21.46 20.15 17.26
N THR A 417 22.58 20.78 16.89
CA THR A 417 23.07 20.81 15.51
C THR A 417 23.36 19.40 15.01
N GLU A 418 24.20 18.65 15.75
CA GLU A 418 24.55 17.28 15.36
C GLU A 418 23.31 16.35 15.35
N GLU A 419 22.43 16.52 16.33
CA GLU A 419 21.21 15.76 16.45
C GLU A 419 20.25 15.93 15.25
N ILE A 420 20.12 17.15 14.71
CA ILE A 420 19.39 17.41 13.47
C ILE A 420 20.11 16.76 12.28
N LEU A 421 21.42 16.97 12.14
CA LEU A 421 22.20 16.44 11.03
C LEU A 421 22.20 14.90 10.96
N GLU A 422 22.14 14.24 12.11
CA GLU A 422 22.03 12.76 12.18
C GLU A 422 20.67 12.22 11.74
N LEU A 423 19.61 13.03 11.78
CA LEU A 423 18.27 12.65 11.35
C LEU A 423 18.01 12.88 9.86
N LEU A 424 18.90 13.63 9.18
CA LEU A 424 18.76 13.90 7.75
C LEU A 424 19.05 12.65 6.94
N ILE A 425 18.06 12.21 6.16
CA ILE A 425 18.17 11.09 5.23
C ILE A 425 17.61 11.53 3.88
N ASP A 426 18.36 11.28 2.81
CA ASP A 426 17.84 11.41 1.44
C ASP A 426 17.63 10.01 0.86
N PRO A 427 16.39 9.58 0.64
CA PRO A 427 16.08 8.29 0.01
C PRO A 427 16.41 8.26 -1.49
N ALA A 428 17.12 9.25 -2.01
CA ALA A 428 17.49 9.38 -3.42
C ALA A 428 18.19 8.15 -4.01
N TRP A 429 18.90 7.38 -3.20
CA TRP A 429 19.49 6.12 -3.66
C TRP A 429 18.42 5.17 -4.22
N ALA A 430 17.24 5.06 -3.59
CA ALA A 430 16.15 4.24 -4.06
C ALA A 430 15.44 4.89 -5.26
N TYR A 431 14.88 6.08 -5.10
CA TYR A 431 14.03 6.67 -6.13
C TYR A 431 14.77 7.10 -7.41
N ARG A 432 16.09 7.23 -7.41
CA ARG A 432 16.87 7.43 -8.65
C ARG A 432 16.96 6.20 -9.55
N GLN A 433 16.60 5.03 -9.05
CA GLN A 433 16.50 3.80 -9.83
C GLN A 433 15.14 3.66 -10.54
N TYR A 434 14.16 4.44 -10.10
CA TYR A 434 12.81 4.46 -10.64
C TYR A 434 12.68 5.53 -11.73
N ASP A 435 12.03 5.18 -12.85
CA ASP A 435 11.55 6.21 -13.78
C ASP A 435 10.27 6.81 -13.24
N SER A 436 10.35 8.04 -12.76
CA SER A 436 9.22 8.77 -12.18
C SER A 436 8.52 9.69 -13.19
N GLN A 437 8.96 9.74 -14.47
CA GLN A 437 8.48 10.67 -15.47
C GLN A 437 7.75 10.03 -16.65
N LEU A 438 7.54 8.73 -16.62
CA LEU A 438 6.77 8.03 -17.64
C LEU A 438 5.38 8.68 -17.80
N PHE A 439 4.85 8.73 -19.01
CA PHE A 439 3.65 9.49 -19.43
C PHE A 439 3.76 11.01 -19.32
N LEU A 440 4.82 11.56 -18.73
CA LEU A 440 5.03 13.01 -18.51
C LEU A 440 3.91 13.68 -17.69
N ASN A 441 3.25 12.93 -16.83
CA ASN A 441 2.18 13.43 -15.98
C ASN A 441 2.67 13.90 -14.61
N THR A 442 3.85 13.50 -14.18
CA THR A 442 4.40 13.82 -12.86
C THR A 442 4.80 15.28 -12.77
N VAL A 443 4.15 16.02 -11.89
CA VAL A 443 4.42 17.44 -11.58
C VAL A 443 5.27 17.56 -10.32
N VAL A 444 4.94 16.78 -9.29
CA VAL A 444 5.76 16.61 -8.10
C VAL A 444 6.13 15.13 -7.98
N GLY A 445 7.42 14.85 -8.04
CA GLY A 445 7.98 13.49 -7.99
C GLY A 445 8.38 13.06 -6.59
N PRO A 446 9.12 11.93 -6.47
CA PRO A 446 9.50 11.34 -5.20
C PRO A 446 10.43 12.26 -4.37
N GLY A 447 10.43 12.07 -3.05
CA GLY A 447 11.25 12.83 -2.10
C GLY A 447 10.64 14.20 -1.74
N ARG A 448 9.33 14.32 -1.82
CA ARG A 448 8.53 15.47 -1.37
C ARG A 448 7.38 14.97 -0.50
N ASP A 449 6.59 15.89 0.07
CA ASP A 449 5.49 15.58 0.98
C ASP A 449 4.46 14.65 0.32
N ALA A 450 3.99 14.99 -0.85
CA ALA A 450 3.15 14.13 -1.68
C ALA A 450 3.59 14.18 -3.14
N ALA A 451 3.28 13.13 -3.88
CA ALA A 451 3.41 13.14 -5.34
C ALA A 451 2.16 13.79 -5.97
N LEU A 452 2.34 14.49 -7.09
CA LEU A 452 1.26 15.16 -7.82
C LEU A 452 1.37 14.87 -9.32
N LEU A 453 0.27 14.41 -9.91
CA LEU A 453 0.18 14.08 -11.34
C LEU A 453 -0.97 14.85 -12.01
N ARG A 454 -0.79 15.14 -13.30
CA ARG A 454 -1.89 15.54 -14.18
C ARG A 454 -2.79 14.35 -14.46
N LEU A 455 -4.10 14.58 -14.48
CA LEU A 455 -5.06 13.61 -14.99
C LEU A 455 -5.11 13.68 -16.53
N ALA A 456 -4.13 13.04 -17.17
CA ALA A 456 -4.03 12.95 -18.61
C ALA A 456 -3.55 11.57 -19.05
N GLY A 457 -4.08 11.06 -20.16
CA GLY A 457 -3.69 9.74 -20.68
C GLY A 457 -4.52 9.36 -21.90
N PRO A 458 -4.11 8.31 -22.63
CA PRO A 458 -4.87 7.78 -23.75
C PRO A 458 -6.30 7.42 -23.33
N GLY A 459 -7.29 7.88 -24.09
CA GLY A 459 -8.70 7.60 -23.88
C GLY A 459 -9.36 8.37 -22.73
N LEU A 460 -8.63 9.19 -21.97
CA LEU A 460 -9.22 10.03 -20.91
C LEU A 460 -9.83 11.32 -21.52
N PRO A 461 -10.95 11.82 -20.94
CA PRO A 461 -11.44 13.15 -21.21
C PRO A 461 -10.38 14.23 -20.93
N ALA A 462 -10.46 15.36 -21.63
CA ALA A 462 -9.57 16.49 -21.36
C ALA A 462 -9.89 17.07 -19.96
N SER A 463 -8.86 17.27 -19.15
CA SER A 463 -8.99 17.81 -17.81
C SER A 463 -7.81 18.71 -17.44
N THR A 464 -8.05 19.70 -16.59
CA THR A 464 -7.01 20.46 -15.89
C THR A 464 -6.83 20.01 -14.45
N ARG A 465 -7.52 18.96 -14.02
CA ARG A 465 -7.41 18.39 -12.68
C ARG A 465 -6.11 17.64 -12.49
N GLY A 466 -5.74 17.46 -11.24
CA GLY A 466 -4.64 16.60 -10.84
C GLY A 466 -5.07 15.60 -9.78
N ILE A 467 -4.27 14.55 -9.60
CA ILE A 467 -4.34 13.65 -8.45
C ILE A 467 -3.04 13.73 -7.68
N ALA A 468 -3.17 13.68 -6.36
CA ALA A 468 -2.03 13.59 -5.45
C ALA A 468 -2.09 12.28 -4.68
N LEU A 469 -0.91 11.71 -4.39
CA LEU A 469 -0.76 10.47 -3.64
C LEU A 469 0.25 10.66 -2.51
N SER A 470 -0.05 10.13 -1.33
CA SER A 470 0.91 9.92 -0.25
C SER A 470 0.82 8.50 0.29
N THR A 471 1.91 8.04 0.89
CA THR A 471 1.98 6.80 1.68
C THR A 471 2.68 7.11 2.99
N ASP A 472 2.05 6.77 4.09
CA ASP A 472 2.48 7.15 5.42
C ASP A 472 2.37 5.99 6.40
N SER A 473 3.30 5.91 7.36
CA SER A 473 3.27 4.97 8.48
C SER A 473 4.10 5.49 9.66
N ASN A 474 3.66 5.19 10.86
CA ASN A 474 4.43 5.48 12.07
C ASN A 474 4.42 4.29 13.04
N PRO A 475 5.20 3.24 12.77
CA PRO A 475 5.22 2.01 13.57
C PRO A 475 5.64 2.26 15.02
N ARG A 476 6.53 3.22 15.28
CA ARG A 476 6.97 3.55 16.63
C ARG A 476 5.84 4.15 17.47
N TRP A 477 5.02 5.01 16.89
CA TRP A 477 3.82 5.53 17.56
C TRP A 477 2.78 4.44 17.76
N CYS A 478 2.58 3.58 16.76
CA CYS A 478 1.66 2.46 16.84
C CYS A 478 2.09 1.42 17.89
N ALA A 479 3.39 1.22 18.11
CA ALA A 479 3.90 0.35 19.18
C ALA A 479 3.58 0.90 20.59
N LEU A 480 3.58 2.24 20.75
CA LEU A 480 3.23 2.89 22.00
C LEU A 480 1.72 3.01 22.23
N GLU A 481 0.97 3.33 21.21
CA GLU A 481 -0.47 3.56 21.27
C GLU A 481 -1.10 3.32 19.89
N PRO A 482 -1.49 2.08 19.56
CA PRO A 482 -1.91 1.71 18.20
C PRO A 482 -3.05 2.58 17.65
N ARG A 483 -4.03 2.91 18.51
CA ARG A 483 -5.18 3.74 18.13
C ARG A 483 -4.78 5.16 17.77
N GLN A 484 -4.00 5.80 18.63
CA GLN A 484 -3.57 7.19 18.42
C GLN A 484 -2.52 7.27 17.30
N GLY A 485 -1.58 6.34 17.27
CA GLY A 485 -0.54 6.26 16.23
C GLY A 485 -1.16 6.11 14.84
N THR A 486 -2.13 5.22 14.66
CA THR A 486 -2.81 5.05 13.37
C THR A 486 -3.67 6.25 13.00
N ALA A 487 -4.35 6.87 13.97
CA ALA A 487 -5.12 8.09 13.69
C ALA A 487 -4.22 9.24 13.20
N TRP A 488 -3.05 9.43 13.81
CA TRP A 488 -2.06 10.41 13.36
C TRP A 488 -1.42 10.05 12.02
N THR A 489 -1.25 8.76 11.70
CA THR A 489 -0.77 8.33 10.38
C THR A 489 -1.73 8.76 9.26
N VAL A 490 -3.03 8.63 9.46
CA VAL A 490 -4.03 9.15 8.51
C VAL A 490 -3.93 10.68 8.38
N ALA A 491 -3.76 11.38 9.50
CA ALA A 491 -3.62 12.84 9.51
C ALA A 491 -2.34 13.31 8.80
N GLU A 492 -1.22 12.58 8.97
CA GLU A 492 0.04 12.85 8.26
C GLU A 492 -0.16 12.84 6.74
N GLY A 493 -0.80 11.80 6.21
CA GLY A 493 -1.08 11.74 4.78
C GLY A 493 -1.97 12.89 4.29
N VAL A 494 -2.94 13.33 5.10
CA VAL A 494 -3.77 14.51 4.77
C VAL A 494 -2.93 15.79 4.79
N ALA A 495 -1.98 15.92 5.73
CA ALA A 495 -1.06 17.05 5.78
C ALA A 495 -0.13 17.08 4.54
N ASN A 496 0.39 15.94 4.13
CA ASN A 496 1.18 15.78 2.93
C ASN A 496 0.43 16.21 1.67
N LEU A 497 -0.83 15.79 1.52
CA LEU A 497 -1.68 16.23 0.40
C LEU A 497 -1.94 17.74 0.40
N ALA A 498 -2.05 18.37 1.56
CA ALA A 498 -2.24 19.82 1.66
C ALA A 498 -1.04 20.60 1.12
N CYS A 499 0.20 20.08 1.27
CA CYS A 499 1.42 20.69 0.73
C CYS A 499 1.46 20.77 -0.81
N VAL A 500 0.61 19.98 -1.49
CA VAL A 500 0.43 20.07 -2.95
C VAL A 500 -0.93 20.63 -3.35
N GLY A 501 -1.72 21.11 -2.40
CA GLY A 501 -3.02 21.77 -2.62
C GLY A 501 -4.16 20.80 -2.92
N ALA A 502 -3.98 19.49 -2.71
CA ALA A 502 -4.98 18.49 -3.03
C ALA A 502 -5.97 18.26 -1.88
N ARG A 503 -7.25 18.17 -2.20
CA ARG A 503 -8.30 17.76 -1.26
C ARG A 503 -8.26 16.24 -1.11
N PRO A 504 -8.12 15.70 0.10
CA PRO A 504 -8.17 14.27 0.32
C PRO A 504 -9.53 13.69 -0.11
N ALA A 505 -9.53 12.55 -0.79
CA ALA A 505 -10.72 11.96 -1.39
C ALA A 505 -10.95 10.50 -0.99
N ALA A 506 -9.90 9.72 -0.79
CA ALA A 506 -10.02 8.32 -0.39
C ALA A 506 -8.79 7.83 0.36
N VAL A 507 -8.99 6.80 1.16
CA VAL A 507 -7.96 6.08 1.93
C VAL A 507 -7.92 4.63 1.47
N VAL A 508 -6.71 4.11 1.28
CA VAL A 508 -6.42 2.68 1.23
C VAL A 508 -5.42 2.34 2.31
N ASN A 509 -5.42 1.11 2.81
CA ASN A 509 -4.51 0.70 3.87
C ASN A 509 -3.86 -0.65 3.61
N CYS A 510 -2.63 -0.83 4.11
CA CYS A 510 -2.00 -2.13 4.26
C CYS A 510 -1.64 -2.36 5.72
N MET A 511 -2.38 -3.26 6.37
CA MET A 511 -2.28 -3.53 7.80
C MET A 511 -1.25 -4.64 8.04
N ASN A 512 0.01 -4.26 8.31
CA ASN A 512 1.10 -5.21 8.58
C ASN A 512 1.22 -5.44 10.09
N PHE A 513 0.98 -6.66 10.53
CA PHE A 513 1.02 -7.05 11.96
C PHE A 513 1.71 -8.41 12.12
N GLY A 514 2.09 -8.73 13.34
CA GLY A 514 2.70 -10.00 13.71
C GLY A 514 1.75 -11.19 13.62
N ASN A 515 2.02 -12.21 14.44
CA ASN A 515 1.26 -13.46 14.45
C ASN A 515 -0.14 -13.26 15.09
N PRO A 516 -1.24 -13.50 14.37
CA PRO A 516 -2.61 -13.31 14.89
C PRO A 516 -2.99 -14.32 15.98
N GLU A 517 -2.18 -15.32 16.24
CA GLU A 517 -2.36 -16.26 17.38
C GLU A 517 -1.90 -15.65 18.69
N HIS A 518 -1.13 -14.55 18.65
CA HIS A 518 -0.75 -13.78 19.82
C HIS A 518 -1.86 -12.77 20.18
N PRO A 519 -2.48 -12.86 21.37
CA PRO A 519 -3.58 -11.96 21.76
C PRO A 519 -3.21 -10.48 21.77
N GLU A 520 -1.94 -10.17 22.01
CA GLU A 520 -1.39 -8.83 21.99
C GLU A 520 -1.41 -8.22 20.58
N VAL A 521 -1.04 -9.00 19.56
CA VAL A 521 -1.09 -8.60 18.15
C VAL A 521 -2.53 -8.31 17.72
N MET A 522 -3.47 -9.15 18.10
CA MET A 522 -4.88 -8.94 17.78
C MET A 522 -5.49 -7.75 18.53
N TRP A 523 -5.01 -7.43 19.72
CA TRP A 523 -5.37 -6.20 20.40
C TRP A 523 -4.84 -4.98 19.64
N GLN A 524 -3.56 -4.99 19.26
CA GLN A 524 -2.93 -3.92 18.46
C GLN A 524 -3.65 -3.69 17.14
N LEU A 525 -3.99 -4.75 16.40
CA LEU A 525 -4.75 -4.65 15.14
C LEU A 525 -6.13 -4.03 15.38
N SER A 526 -6.84 -4.48 16.41
CA SER A 526 -8.16 -3.96 16.76
C SER A 526 -8.13 -2.46 17.06
N GLU A 527 -7.19 -2.02 17.90
CA GLU A 527 -7.00 -0.60 18.25
C GLU A 527 -6.58 0.24 17.04
N ALA A 528 -5.69 -0.28 16.20
CA ALA A 528 -5.26 0.42 14.97
C ALA A 528 -6.42 0.64 14.00
N VAL A 529 -7.28 -0.36 13.81
CA VAL A 529 -8.50 -0.23 12.98
C VAL A 529 -9.44 0.82 13.56
N ASP A 530 -9.64 0.84 14.88
CA ASP A 530 -10.48 1.86 15.52
C ASP A 530 -9.87 3.27 15.36
N GLY A 531 -8.55 3.41 15.51
CA GLY A 531 -7.85 4.68 15.29
C GLY A 531 -7.99 5.20 13.86
N MET A 532 -7.81 4.32 12.88
CA MET A 532 -8.04 4.65 11.46
C MET A 532 -9.49 5.11 11.23
N GLY A 533 -10.46 4.36 11.76
CA GLY A 533 -11.88 4.69 11.65
C GLY A 533 -12.23 6.03 12.30
N ASP A 534 -11.65 6.34 13.47
CA ASP A 534 -11.86 7.60 14.17
C ASP A 534 -11.33 8.79 13.35
N ALA A 535 -10.10 8.67 12.81
CA ALA A 535 -9.51 9.70 11.97
C ALA A 535 -10.28 9.88 10.66
N CYS A 536 -10.59 8.79 9.95
CA CYS A 536 -11.36 8.86 8.70
C CYS A 536 -12.73 9.52 8.91
N ARG A 537 -13.46 9.17 9.96
CA ARG A 537 -14.74 9.82 10.29
C ARG A 537 -14.59 11.29 10.62
N ALA A 538 -13.56 11.67 11.39
CA ALA A 538 -13.31 13.06 11.76
C ALA A 538 -12.90 13.93 10.56
N LEU A 539 -12.21 13.34 9.59
CA LEU A 539 -11.71 14.02 8.39
C LEU A 539 -12.64 13.85 7.16
N GLY A 540 -13.78 13.15 7.32
CA GLY A 540 -14.75 12.94 6.24
C GLY A 540 -14.24 12.05 5.10
N LEU A 541 -13.41 11.05 5.42
CA LEU A 541 -12.76 10.16 4.45
C LEU A 541 -13.38 8.76 4.46
N ALA A 542 -13.45 8.13 3.29
CA ALA A 542 -13.84 6.74 3.13
C ALA A 542 -12.60 5.85 2.90
N VAL A 543 -12.59 4.68 3.52
CA VAL A 543 -11.64 3.61 3.22
C VAL A 543 -12.20 2.79 2.07
N VAL A 544 -11.60 2.91 0.89
CA VAL A 544 -12.13 2.31 -0.34
C VAL A 544 -11.50 0.97 -0.69
N GLY A 545 -10.48 0.56 0.06
CA GLY A 545 -9.81 -0.72 -0.13
C GLY A 545 -8.64 -0.91 0.82
N GLY A 546 -8.03 -2.07 0.80
CA GLY A 546 -6.84 -2.36 1.59
C GLY A 546 -6.48 -3.84 1.59
N ASN A 547 -5.40 -4.15 2.29
CA ASN A 547 -4.83 -5.48 2.46
C ASN A 547 -4.45 -5.68 3.93
N VAL A 548 -4.42 -6.90 4.40
CA VAL A 548 -3.89 -7.27 5.72
C VAL A 548 -2.81 -8.32 5.56
N SER A 549 -1.64 -8.02 6.08
CA SER A 549 -0.51 -8.95 6.16
C SER A 549 -0.27 -9.32 7.62
N LEU A 550 -0.48 -10.58 7.95
CA LEU A 550 -0.25 -11.16 9.27
C LEU A 550 0.94 -12.13 9.24
N TYR A 551 1.28 -12.68 10.39
CA TYR A 551 2.45 -13.56 10.56
C TYR A 551 3.79 -12.90 10.19
N ASN A 552 3.87 -11.57 10.26
CA ASN A 552 5.16 -10.87 10.13
C ASN A 552 5.93 -11.02 11.43
N GLU A 553 6.54 -12.17 11.59
CA GLU A 553 7.35 -12.53 12.77
C GLU A 553 8.65 -13.21 12.35
N SER A 554 9.65 -13.13 13.21
CA SER A 554 10.92 -13.80 13.01
C SER A 554 11.52 -14.24 14.35
N GLY A 555 11.90 -15.53 14.43
CA GLY A 555 12.48 -16.08 15.66
C GLY A 555 11.57 -15.95 16.89
N GLY A 556 10.26 -15.91 16.71
CA GLY A 556 9.26 -15.72 17.78
C GLY A 556 9.11 -14.26 18.24
N HIS A 557 9.60 -13.31 17.44
CA HIS A 557 9.41 -11.87 17.67
C HIS A 557 8.54 -11.27 16.56
N ASP A 558 7.41 -10.69 16.96
CA ASP A 558 6.53 -9.95 16.06
C ASP A 558 7.14 -8.60 15.65
N ILE A 559 6.81 -8.13 14.47
CA ILE A 559 7.11 -6.75 14.08
C ILE A 559 6.31 -5.76 14.94
N ASP A 560 6.74 -4.51 15.01
CA ASP A 560 5.90 -3.44 15.53
C ASP A 560 4.64 -3.28 14.66
N PRO A 561 3.48 -2.90 15.23
CA PRO A 561 2.28 -2.61 14.46
C PRO A 561 2.58 -1.58 13.37
N THR A 562 2.44 -1.97 12.11
CA THR A 562 2.80 -1.13 10.96
C THR A 562 1.62 -0.99 10.00
N PRO A 563 0.57 -0.23 10.39
CA PRO A 563 -0.45 0.18 9.43
C PRO A 563 0.17 1.19 8.45
N VAL A 564 0.21 0.81 7.18
CA VAL A 564 0.57 1.71 6.07
C VAL A 564 -0.72 2.27 5.50
N VAL A 565 -0.78 3.60 5.39
CA VAL A 565 -1.94 4.33 4.87
C VAL A 565 -1.56 4.97 3.54
N GLY A 566 -2.33 4.67 2.49
CA GLY A 566 -2.24 5.37 1.21
C GLY A 566 -3.39 6.35 1.07
N LEU A 567 -3.10 7.60 0.73
CA LEU A 567 -4.12 8.60 0.47
C LEU A 567 -4.13 9.03 -0.98
N LEU A 568 -5.34 9.19 -1.49
CA LEU A 568 -5.61 9.81 -2.79
C LEU A 568 -6.27 11.17 -2.54
N GLY A 569 -5.68 12.22 -3.12
CA GLY A 569 -6.25 13.55 -3.16
C GLY A 569 -6.59 13.98 -4.59
N VAL A 570 -7.56 14.87 -4.72
CA VAL A 570 -7.93 15.49 -5.99
C VAL A 570 -7.64 16.99 -5.93
N LEU A 571 -6.98 17.49 -6.97
CA LEU A 571 -6.75 18.90 -7.18
C LEU A 571 -7.65 19.39 -8.32
N GLU A 572 -8.49 20.37 -8.02
CA GLU A 572 -9.53 20.85 -8.96
C GLU A 572 -8.94 21.54 -10.20
N SER A 573 -7.76 22.14 -10.07
CA SER A 573 -7.09 22.81 -11.17
C SER A 573 -5.58 22.79 -11.00
N LEU A 574 -4.87 22.25 -11.99
CA LEU A 574 -3.41 22.11 -12.03
C LEU A 574 -2.86 22.78 -13.28
N VAL A 575 -2.90 24.12 -13.32
CA VAL A 575 -2.33 24.95 -14.38
C VAL A 575 -0.91 25.44 -14.06
N ALA A 576 -0.55 25.44 -12.78
CA ALA A 576 0.80 25.76 -12.29
C ALA A 576 1.23 24.71 -11.25
N PRO A 577 2.53 24.44 -11.10
CA PRO A 577 3.02 23.56 -10.05
C PRO A 577 2.91 24.22 -8.67
N PRO A 578 2.79 23.44 -7.57
CA PRO A 578 2.93 23.96 -6.21
C PRO A 578 4.36 24.46 -5.98
N PRO A 579 4.58 25.34 -4.98
CA PRO A 579 5.89 25.94 -4.71
C PRO A 579 6.90 24.91 -4.17
N GLY A 580 6.44 23.86 -3.48
CA GLY A 580 7.30 22.86 -2.82
C GLY A 580 8.22 23.48 -1.76
N TRP A 581 9.40 22.91 -1.55
CA TRP A 581 10.35 23.30 -0.50
C TRP A 581 11.29 24.45 -0.92
N ASN A 582 10.98 25.22 -1.96
CA ASN A 582 11.92 26.08 -2.66
C ASN A 582 11.79 27.56 -2.25
N TRP A 583 12.18 27.90 -1.01
CA TRP A 583 12.26 29.30 -0.61
C TRP A 583 13.39 30.09 -1.32
N HIS A 584 13.27 31.40 -1.31
CA HIS A 584 14.23 32.32 -1.93
C HIS A 584 14.91 33.19 -0.88
N GLU A 585 16.07 33.73 -1.24
CA GLU A 585 16.77 34.68 -0.37
C GLU A 585 15.91 35.93 -0.10
N GLY A 586 15.72 36.26 1.16
CA GLY A 586 14.88 37.36 1.64
C GLY A 586 13.44 36.96 2.00
N ASP A 587 13.01 35.75 1.72
CA ASP A 587 11.68 35.28 2.14
C ASP A 587 11.59 35.17 3.67
N THR A 588 10.44 35.56 4.21
CA THR A 588 10.14 35.32 5.62
C THR A 588 9.65 33.89 5.81
N VAL A 589 10.31 33.15 6.69
CA VAL A 589 9.96 31.78 7.03
C VAL A 589 9.08 31.79 8.28
N VAL A 590 7.95 31.07 8.20
CA VAL A 590 6.94 31.00 9.26
C VAL A 590 6.60 29.56 9.58
N LEU A 591 6.27 29.27 10.84
CA LEU A 591 5.59 28.05 11.26
C LEU A 591 4.09 28.33 11.29
N VAL A 592 3.33 27.59 10.50
CA VAL A 592 1.87 27.59 10.47
C VAL A 592 1.37 26.42 11.33
N GLY A 593 0.40 26.65 12.18
CA GLY A 593 -0.05 25.70 13.20
C GLY A 593 0.50 26.05 14.60
N GLU A 594 0.18 25.22 15.56
CA GLU A 594 0.56 25.47 16.95
C GLU A 594 2.08 25.30 17.16
N ARG A 595 2.67 26.23 17.88
CA ARG A 595 4.03 26.08 18.35
C ARG A 595 4.08 25.07 19.50
N ALA A 596 5.05 24.19 19.49
CA ALA A 596 5.29 23.29 20.60
C ALA A 596 5.73 24.10 21.83
N ALA A 597 5.00 24.02 22.94
CA ALA A 597 5.44 24.58 24.22
C ALA A 597 6.35 23.58 24.92
N GLY A 598 7.33 24.06 25.71
CA GLY A 598 8.28 23.19 26.43
C GLY A 598 7.62 22.05 27.20
N GLY A 599 8.26 20.88 27.24
CA GLY A 599 7.73 19.66 27.85
C GLY A 599 6.88 18.80 26.91
N GLN A 600 7.06 18.96 25.60
CA GLN A 600 6.36 18.16 24.60
C GLN A 600 6.75 16.68 24.62
N LEU A 601 5.89 15.85 24.07
CA LEU A 601 6.05 14.40 24.04
C LEU A 601 7.00 13.99 22.92
N LEU A 602 8.10 13.34 23.28
CA LEU A 602 9.09 12.82 22.33
C LEU A 602 9.02 11.27 22.20
N GLY A 603 8.01 10.64 22.80
CA GLY A 603 7.81 9.20 22.71
C GLY A 603 7.64 8.76 21.25
N GLY A 604 8.38 7.72 20.84
CA GLY A 604 8.33 7.18 19.49
C GLY A 604 8.87 8.09 18.38
N SER A 605 9.44 9.27 18.70
CA SER A 605 10.02 10.17 17.71
C SER A 605 11.29 9.58 17.06
N ARG A 606 11.63 10.06 15.87
CA ARG A 606 12.89 9.69 15.18
C ARG A 606 14.11 10.09 16.02
N TRP A 607 14.00 11.21 16.75
CA TRP A 607 15.04 11.65 17.68
C TRP A 607 15.27 10.62 18.81
N ALA A 608 14.20 10.11 19.43
CA ALA A 608 14.28 9.10 20.49
C ALA A 608 14.81 7.76 19.93
N ALA A 609 14.31 7.33 18.78
CA ALA A 609 14.73 6.08 18.13
C ALA A 609 16.22 6.08 17.79
N ARG A 610 16.78 7.19 17.32
CA ARG A 610 18.23 7.32 17.04
C ARG A 610 19.11 7.13 18.29
N ARG A 611 18.53 7.28 19.47
CA ARG A 611 19.18 7.06 20.79
C ARG A 611 18.84 5.70 21.40
N GLY A 612 18.24 4.80 20.61
CA GLY A 612 17.81 3.49 21.09
C GLY A 612 16.67 3.55 22.10
N ARG A 613 15.91 4.66 22.16
CA ARG A 613 14.76 4.83 23.06
C ARG A 613 13.48 4.54 22.29
N ARG A 614 12.73 3.60 22.80
CA ARG A 614 11.46 3.15 22.18
C ARG A 614 10.23 3.57 23.01
N GLY A 615 10.42 4.08 24.21
CA GLY A 615 9.36 4.39 25.15
C GLY A 615 8.82 5.81 25.06
N GLY A 616 7.94 6.15 26.01
CA GLY A 616 7.28 7.44 26.17
C GLY A 616 5.83 7.44 25.71
N THR A 617 5.23 8.61 25.72
CA THR A 617 3.84 8.82 25.30
C THR A 617 3.77 9.66 24.04
N ILE A 618 2.68 9.52 23.29
CA ILE A 618 2.41 10.28 22.07
C ILE A 618 1.19 11.19 22.26
N PRO A 619 1.02 12.23 21.43
CA PRO A 619 -0.14 13.11 21.50
C PRO A 619 -1.45 12.36 21.24
N VAL A 620 -2.51 12.76 21.94
CA VAL A 620 -3.87 12.30 21.64
C VAL A 620 -4.35 12.97 20.35
N PHE A 621 -4.97 12.22 19.45
CA PHE A 621 -5.52 12.76 18.21
C PHE A 621 -6.61 13.79 18.49
N ALA A 622 -6.37 15.02 18.04
CA ALA A 622 -7.28 16.15 18.22
C ALA A 622 -7.50 16.87 16.89
N PRO A 623 -8.51 16.48 16.10
CA PRO A 623 -8.64 16.89 14.69
C PRO A 623 -8.95 18.38 14.50
N THR A 624 -9.53 19.07 15.47
CA THR A 624 -10.06 20.44 15.28
C THR A 624 -8.98 21.42 14.81
N ASN A 625 -7.87 21.54 15.55
CA ASN A 625 -6.78 22.46 15.19
C ASN A 625 -6.01 21.98 13.97
N PHE A 626 -5.88 20.66 13.82
CA PHE A 626 -5.30 20.02 12.65
C PHE A 626 -6.06 20.43 11.37
N ILE A 627 -7.39 20.27 11.35
CA ILE A 627 -8.23 20.60 10.18
C ILE A 627 -8.07 22.07 9.79
N VAL A 628 -8.12 22.99 10.77
CA VAL A 628 -8.06 24.44 10.51
C VAL A 628 -6.74 24.82 9.84
N SER A 629 -5.62 24.32 10.36
CA SER A 629 -4.29 24.61 9.80
C SER A 629 -4.10 23.96 8.42
N THR A 630 -4.54 22.71 8.28
CA THR A 630 -4.38 21.91 7.06
C THR A 630 -5.24 22.46 5.91
N ASP A 631 -6.50 22.83 6.19
CA ASP A 631 -7.37 23.46 5.20
C ASP A 631 -6.81 24.79 4.72
N PHE A 632 -6.30 25.62 5.63
CA PHE A 632 -5.65 26.88 5.25
C PHE A 632 -4.48 26.65 4.30
N VAL A 633 -3.57 25.74 4.63
CA VAL A 633 -2.39 25.43 3.80
C VAL A 633 -2.84 24.88 2.44
N ARG A 634 -3.75 23.91 2.45
CA ARG A 634 -4.31 23.35 1.21
C ARG A 634 -4.86 24.44 0.30
N ASP A 635 -5.67 25.34 0.82
CA ASP A 635 -6.36 26.38 0.04
C ASP A 635 -5.37 27.41 -0.53
N GLU A 636 -4.33 27.81 0.24
CA GLU A 636 -3.24 28.68 -0.24
C GLU A 636 -2.49 28.02 -1.41
N ILE A 637 -2.14 26.73 -1.30
CA ILE A 637 -1.41 26.01 -2.35
C ILE A 637 -2.31 25.70 -3.57
N ALA A 638 -3.57 25.32 -3.35
CA ALA A 638 -4.54 25.09 -4.42
C ALA A 638 -4.76 26.35 -5.29
N ALA A 639 -4.80 27.53 -4.65
CA ALA A 639 -4.89 28.81 -5.37
C ALA A 639 -3.69 29.04 -6.29
N ILE A 640 -2.47 28.70 -5.85
CA ILE A 640 -1.26 28.75 -6.68
C ILE A 640 -1.38 27.78 -7.86
N CYS A 641 -1.78 26.53 -7.59
CA CYS A 641 -1.96 25.51 -8.62
C CYS A 641 -3.02 25.89 -9.65
N ALA A 642 -4.04 26.68 -9.26
CA ALA A 642 -5.04 27.24 -10.13
C ALA A 642 -4.55 28.49 -10.92
N GLY A 643 -3.27 28.86 -10.79
CA GLY A 643 -2.66 29.97 -11.50
C GLY A 643 -2.94 31.36 -10.92
N GLN A 644 -3.41 31.43 -9.67
CA GLN A 644 -3.57 32.69 -8.94
C GLN A 644 -2.21 33.20 -8.48
N SER A 645 -2.02 34.52 -8.45
CA SER A 645 -0.83 35.10 -7.90
C SER A 645 -0.81 34.95 -6.38
N SER A 646 0.32 34.54 -5.82
CA SER A 646 0.50 34.35 -4.39
C SER A 646 1.84 34.93 -3.93
N ASP A 647 1.92 35.27 -2.66
CA ASP A 647 3.14 35.62 -1.95
C ASP A 647 3.78 34.43 -1.21
N VAL A 648 3.14 33.27 -1.23
CA VAL A 648 3.70 32.01 -0.71
C VAL A 648 4.72 31.45 -1.72
N THR A 649 5.94 31.22 -1.25
CA THR A 649 7.08 30.80 -2.07
C THR A 649 7.55 29.38 -1.76
N ALA A 650 7.25 28.86 -0.56
CA ALA A 650 7.55 27.49 -0.19
C ALA A 650 6.58 26.93 0.84
N VAL A 651 6.45 25.62 0.88
CA VAL A 651 5.67 24.86 1.86
C VAL A 651 6.31 23.49 2.09
N HIS A 652 6.33 23.05 3.34
CA HIS A 652 6.72 21.71 3.78
C HIS A 652 5.97 21.37 5.06
N ASP A 653 5.49 20.13 5.21
CA ASP A 653 4.90 19.69 6.47
C ASP A 653 5.96 19.51 7.57
N VAL A 654 5.54 19.41 8.81
CA VAL A 654 6.41 19.10 9.95
C VAL A 654 6.10 17.67 10.39
N GLY A 655 6.71 16.71 9.70
CA GLY A 655 6.60 15.29 9.96
C GLY A 655 7.73 14.72 10.81
N GLY A 656 8.24 13.56 10.42
CA GLY A 656 9.26 12.81 11.15
C GLY A 656 10.58 13.58 11.36
N GLY A 657 10.96 13.77 12.60
CA GLY A 657 12.13 14.56 13.02
C GLY A 657 11.79 16.00 13.44
N GLY A 658 10.54 16.41 13.30
CA GLY A 658 10.02 17.70 13.76
C GLY A 658 10.52 18.92 12.96
N VAL A 659 10.25 20.13 13.46
CA VAL A 659 10.53 21.37 12.75
C VAL A 659 12.03 21.58 12.45
N GLY A 660 12.92 21.05 13.31
CA GLY A 660 14.36 21.16 13.09
C GLY A 660 14.81 20.44 11.82
N VAL A 661 14.28 19.24 11.57
CA VAL A 661 14.57 18.46 10.37
C VAL A 661 13.90 19.09 9.13
N ALA A 662 12.64 19.50 9.23
CA ALA A 662 11.94 20.14 8.10
C ALA A 662 12.68 21.40 7.61
N LEU A 663 13.15 22.26 8.53
CA LEU A 663 13.96 23.42 8.17
C LEU A 663 15.27 23.03 7.49
N ALA A 664 15.96 22.02 8.02
CA ALA A 664 17.23 21.56 7.44
C ALA A 664 17.03 20.93 6.05
N GLU A 665 15.94 20.22 5.81
CA GLU A 665 15.59 19.64 4.50
C GLU A 665 15.33 20.72 3.46
N MET A 666 14.64 21.80 3.83
CA MET A 666 14.45 22.97 2.95
C MET A 666 15.77 23.70 2.66
N VAL A 667 16.65 23.87 3.67
CA VAL A 667 18.02 24.38 3.48
C VAL A 667 18.81 23.51 2.51
N ALA A 668 18.77 22.19 2.71
CA ALA A 668 19.49 21.25 1.84
C ALA A 668 18.98 21.27 0.39
N THR A 669 17.67 21.45 0.23
CA THR A 669 17.02 21.45 -1.10
C THR A 669 17.34 22.71 -1.89
N THR A 670 17.32 23.89 -1.23
CA THR A 670 17.50 25.18 -1.89
C THR A 670 18.96 25.60 -2.00
N GLY A 671 19.83 25.12 -1.11
CA GLY A 671 21.18 25.69 -0.93
C GLY A 671 21.18 27.09 -0.35
N VAL A 672 20.03 27.60 0.14
CA VAL A 672 19.86 28.89 0.77
C VAL A 672 19.71 28.71 2.26
N GLY A 673 20.53 29.39 3.04
CA GLY A 673 20.52 29.28 4.48
C GLY A 673 19.27 29.87 5.16
N LEU A 674 19.21 29.76 6.46
CA LEU A 674 18.15 30.32 7.30
C LEU A 674 18.77 30.96 8.55
N VAL A 675 18.37 32.17 8.81
CA VAL A 675 18.61 32.82 10.13
C VAL A 675 17.27 32.80 10.87
N CYS A 676 17.13 31.86 11.79
CA CYS A 676 15.96 31.74 12.65
C CYS A 676 16.28 32.43 14.01
N ASP A 677 15.58 33.52 14.31
CA ASP A 677 15.76 34.32 15.52
C ASP A 677 14.96 33.75 16.72
N VAL A 678 14.08 32.79 16.47
CA VAL A 678 13.27 32.13 17.50
C VAL A 678 14.14 31.14 18.25
N SER A 679 14.20 31.28 19.56
CA SER A 679 14.80 30.24 20.41
C SER A 679 13.88 29.03 20.45
N CYS A 680 14.39 27.88 20.00
CA CYS A 680 13.74 26.59 20.11
C CYS A 680 14.56 25.70 21.06
N ASP A 681 13.89 25.04 21.96
CA ASP A 681 14.50 23.98 22.76
C ASP A 681 14.49 22.65 22.02
N ARG A 682 15.06 21.61 22.60
CA ARG A 682 15.07 20.26 22.02
C ARG A 682 13.65 19.75 21.73
N ASP A 683 12.78 19.93 22.69
CA ASP A 683 11.43 19.37 22.61
C ASP A 683 10.65 20.01 21.44
N GLU A 684 10.84 21.31 21.22
CA GLU A 684 10.24 22.01 20.10
C GLU A 684 10.82 21.61 18.73
N LEU A 685 12.15 21.41 18.67
CA LEU A 685 12.84 21.05 17.43
C LEU A 685 12.46 19.66 16.94
N PHE A 686 12.27 18.69 17.86
CA PHE A 686 12.07 17.28 17.53
C PHE A 686 10.66 16.76 17.79
N PHE A 687 9.72 17.59 18.21
CA PHE A 687 8.32 17.22 18.37
C PHE A 687 7.68 16.96 17.00
N GLU A 688 7.20 15.74 16.80
CA GLU A 688 6.59 15.26 15.56
C GLU A 688 5.07 15.29 15.69
N LEU A 689 4.40 16.36 15.26
CA LEU A 689 2.93 16.46 15.29
C LEU A 689 2.44 16.93 13.93
N PRO A 690 1.65 16.13 13.20
CA PRO A 690 1.01 16.53 11.95
C PRO A 690 0.11 17.77 12.11
N GLY A 691 -0.06 18.54 11.04
CA GLY A 691 -0.85 19.78 11.02
C GLY A 691 -0.06 21.03 11.37
N ARG A 692 1.26 20.91 11.40
CA ARG A 692 2.21 22.03 11.43
C ARG A 692 2.96 22.08 10.11
N TYR A 693 3.25 23.28 9.64
CA TYR A 693 3.88 23.49 8.33
C TYR A 693 4.93 24.58 8.40
N VAL A 694 6.07 24.36 7.78
CA VAL A 694 7.03 25.41 7.49
C VAL A 694 6.66 26.03 6.15
N MET A 695 6.34 27.31 6.14
CA MET A 695 6.02 28.05 4.92
C MET A 695 6.97 29.24 4.77
N ALA A 696 7.19 29.65 3.53
CA ALA A 696 7.92 30.88 3.23
C ALA A 696 7.02 31.85 2.44
N THR A 697 7.19 33.14 2.72
CA THR A 697 6.42 34.20 2.06
C THR A 697 7.27 35.40 1.72
N SER A 698 7.02 35.99 0.55
CA SER A 698 7.62 37.27 0.14
C SER A 698 6.89 38.50 0.71
N ASN A 699 5.70 38.30 1.33
CA ASN A 699 4.89 39.36 1.92
C ASN A 699 4.25 38.92 3.25
N LEU A 700 5.02 39.01 4.32
CA LEU A 700 4.57 38.61 5.66
C LEU A 700 3.25 39.29 6.09
N ALA A 701 3.07 40.60 5.79
CA ALA A 701 1.88 41.32 6.25
C ALA A 701 0.60 40.78 5.62
N ALA A 702 0.63 40.50 4.32
CA ALA A 702 -0.52 39.91 3.61
C ALA A 702 -0.79 38.48 4.07
N PHE A 703 0.24 37.68 4.20
CA PHE A 703 0.13 36.29 4.67
C PHE A 703 -0.45 36.22 6.10
N ALA A 704 0.10 37.02 7.02
CA ALA A 704 -0.38 37.08 8.41
C ALA A 704 -1.86 37.53 8.52
N ALA A 705 -2.30 38.46 7.66
CA ALA A 705 -3.70 38.85 7.62
C ALA A 705 -4.62 37.71 7.19
N ARG A 706 -4.21 36.88 6.21
CA ARG A 706 -4.99 35.70 5.78
C ARG A 706 -5.03 34.62 6.85
N ALA A 707 -3.88 34.30 7.46
CA ALA A 707 -3.80 33.33 8.57
C ALA A 707 -4.67 33.77 9.75
N HIS A 708 -4.62 35.03 10.13
CA HIS A 708 -5.46 35.60 11.19
C HIS A 708 -6.97 35.49 10.86
N THR A 709 -7.34 35.80 9.60
CA THR A 709 -8.76 35.69 9.17
C THR A 709 -9.24 34.25 9.20
N ALA A 710 -8.37 33.29 8.87
CA ALA A 710 -8.67 31.86 8.95
C ALA A 710 -8.60 31.30 10.38
N GLY A 711 -8.17 32.09 11.38
CA GLY A 711 -8.01 31.64 12.76
C GLY A 711 -6.85 30.69 12.98
N VAL A 712 -5.85 30.71 12.09
CA VAL A 712 -4.71 29.80 12.11
C VAL A 712 -3.56 30.39 12.92
N PRO A 713 -3.03 29.68 13.94
CA PRO A 713 -1.83 30.10 14.64
C PRO A 713 -0.64 30.18 13.69
N MET A 714 0.18 31.22 13.86
CA MET A 714 1.38 31.42 13.05
C MET A 714 2.50 31.99 13.91
N THR A 715 3.73 31.50 13.69
CA THR A 715 4.93 32.05 14.32
C THR A 715 5.95 32.41 13.24
N VAL A 716 6.46 33.63 13.24
CA VAL A 716 7.60 34.02 12.40
C VAL A 716 8.86 33.37 12.96
N LEU A 717 9.51 32.51 12.16
CA LEU A 717 10.75 31.84 12.54
C LEU A 717 11.97 32.69 12.22
N GLY A 718 12.04 33.27 11.04
CA GLY A 718 13.21 34.05 10.61
C GLY A 718 13.16 34.41 9.13
N VAL A 719 14.34 34.58 8.53
CA VAL A 719 14.49 34.98 7.14
C VAL A 719 15.42 34.01 6.43
N ALA A 720 15.01 33.54 5.26
CA ALA A 720 15.84 32.71 4.39
C ALA A 720 16.94 33.54 3.75
N GLY A 721 18.19 33.06 3.80
CA GLY A 721 19.33 33.75 3.19
C GLY A 721 20.69 33.32 3.74
N GLY A 722 21.70 33.68 2.98
CA GLY A 722 23.10 33.44 3.35
C GLY A 722 23.53 31.96 3.25
N GLN A 723 24.66 31.66 3.86
CA GLN A 723 25.33 30.34 3.78
C GLN A 723 25.37 29.62 5.12
N ARG A 724 24.48 29.96 6.03
CA ARG A 724 24.39 29.32 7.35
C ARG A 724 22.97 28.91 7.67
N PHE A 725 22.84 27.82 8.37
CA PHE A 725 21.60 27.39 9.02
C PHE A 725 21.75 27.64 10.53
N THR A 726 20.91 28.51 11.07
CA THR A 726 20.90 28.83 12.48
C THR A 726 19.49 28.84 13.05
N VAL A 727 19.34 28.32 14.31
CA VAL A 727 18.09 28.40 15.07
C VAL A 727 18.46 28.91 16.46
N GLY A 728 18.22 30.21 16.72
CA GLY A 728 18.70 30.90 17.91
C GLY A 728 20.20 30.66 18.12
N ASP A 729 20.58 30.43 19.38
CA ASP A 729 21.95 30.05 19.75
C ASP A 729 22.17 28.53 19.77
N ALA A 730 21.12 27.73 19.54
CA ALA A 730 21.11 26.28 19.77
C ALA A 730 21.61 25.48 18.56
N VAL A 731 21.33 25.95 17.33
CA VAL A 731 21.72 25.31 16.08
C VAL A 731 22.56 26.26 15.25
N SER A 732 23.72 25.78 14.77
CA SER A 732 24.57 26.58 13.87
C SER A 732 25.51 25.70 13.07
N CYS A 733 25.29 25.59 11.75
CA CYS A 733 26.17 24.92 10.81
C CYS A 733 26.17 25.63 9.45
N SER A 734 27.03 25.22 8.54
CA SER A 734 27.02 25.70 7.15
C SER A 734 25.97 25.02 6.31
N VAL A 735 25.46 25.67 5.26
CA VAL A 735 24.58 25.08 4.26
C VAL A 735 25.24 23.86 3.59
N GLU A 736 26.54 23.97 3.28
CA GLU A 736 27.35 22.89 2.71
C GLU A 736 27.34 21.63 3.59
N GLU A 737 27.42 21.80 4.92
CA GLU A 737 27.38 20.70 5.87
C GLU A 737 26.01 20.00 5.86
N VAL A 738 24.90 20.77 5.86
CA VAL A 738 23.54 20.23 5.79
C VAL A 738 23.33 19.45 4.48
N VAL A 739 23.73 20.02 3.33
CA VAL A 739 23.64 19.36 2.01
C VAL A 739 24.44 18.07 1.97
N THR A 740 25.68 18.11 2.50
CA THR A 740 26.57 16.94 2.47
C THR A 740 26.04 15.83 3.35
N ARG A 741 25.59 16.13 4.57
CA ARG A 741 25.07 15.14 5.51
C ARG A 741 23.81 14.48 4.98
N ARG A 742 22.87 15.25 4.45
CA ARG A 742 21.64 14.70 3.84
C ARG A 742 21.97 13.77 2.68
N GLY A 743 22.80 14.20 1.73
CA GLY A 743 23.08 13.44 0.51
C GLY A 743 23.97 12.20 0.69
N SER A 744 24.71 12.11 1.82
CA SER A 744 25.65 11.02 2.07
C SER A 744 25.13 9.91 2.99
N ALA A 745 24.10 10.16 3.80
CA ALA A 745 23.68 9.28 4.88
C ALA A 745 23.36 7.86 4.36
N LEU A 746 22.41 7.71 3.47
CA LEU A 746 22.01 6.40 2.92
C LEU A 746 23.00 5.84 1.88
N THR A 747 23.57 6.73 1.07
CA THR A 747 24.45 6.32 -0.03
C THR A 747 25.75 5.71 0.47
N ASN A 748 26.30 6.16 1.59
CA ASN A 748 27.53 5.60 2.16
C ASN A 748 27.29 4.19 2.70
N ASP A 749 26.15 3.93 3.34
CA ASP A 749 25.83 2.63 3.93
C ASP A 749 25.58 1.55 2.85
N LEU A 750 25.07 1.93 1.66
CA LEU A 750 24.79 1.02 0.56
C LEU A 750 25.95 0.86 -0.44
N ARG A 751 26.89 1.81 -0.55
CA ARG A 751 28.04 1.73 -1.47
C ARG A 751 29.11 0.70 -1.07
N HIS A 752 29.09 0.18 0.15
CA HIS A 752 30.10 -0.79 0.62
C HIS A 752 29.85 -2.25 0.20
N VAL A 753 28.94 -2.48 -0.74
CA VAL A 753 28.51 -3.82 -1.19
C VAL A 753 29.00 -4.17 -2.60
N SER A 754 29.80 -3.31 -3.25
CA SER A 754 30.37 -3.58 -4.57
C SER A 754 31.74 -4.28 -4.50
#